data_0b1c822a8fc3bc5747ecac83b6706d33
#
_entry.id   0b1c822a8fc3bc5747ecac83b6706d33
#
_cell.length_a   1.000
_cell.length_b   1.000
_cell.length_c   1.000
_cell.angle_alpha   90.00
_cell.angle_beta   90.00
_cell.angle_gamma   90.00
#
_symmetry.space_group_name_H-M   'P 1'
#
loop_
_entity.id
_entity.type
_entity.pdbx_description
1 polymer ?
#
loop_
_entity_poly.entity_id
_entity_poly.type
_entity_poly.pdbx_seq_one_letter_code
_entity_poly.pdbx_strand_id
1 'polypeptide(L)'
;MSKIRINSQEIDAQEGQSVLKSALSAGIYIPHLCSHPDLEPIADSEMSLRDKLLSDLIYQGNNSTLNAPRSTLNDLGCKLCLVEIKGIDGLQKSCGTIVADGMEIVTESERIKQARQENLAKTLTSHPHSCLTCAQSEGCSLTQCSSNVPQNERCCPKFGRCELQKISKYIGIHPSTPRYIPKEIPIIETDPLFKRDYNLCIGCLRCVRACRNLKGIDALGFVINNDQIAVGSHKPSLMDSGCKFCGACVEVCPTGALMDKITVSSDRRKSLVPCSGACPVGMDAPNYIRLIKEGKTDKASEVISHKVPFPGVLGLVCFHPCEENCRRKDISEPISICALKRYATDSVSRSAGQPVGQLTDRQVDRQTGRQAVAVVGGGPAGLTAAYYLAQKGYPVTVFEAEPEIGGMMRYALPEYRLPLSVLKNDLKKITEHPNITIKTNSRLGRDFTIDTLKKDGFKSILLAIGAQSPKKILDKTTAPVLWGIELLKDIRHGKTAPSQFKGKNILVIGGGNVAIDAALSAKRLGAQGVQMACLESRDEMPAHEWEIQQAVDEGIILNCSWGPKGISQSDKDISIDFQQCTSVFDNAGKFNPSFNANVCKTLDADIVIITIGQAPNTEELKDEKTEKQIALNQNGTVKTDENSLLTNIENVFACGEAAHNPASIIESIADGRKAAESIDKFLGGDGVIDKPLDIPKANPYFGRDEKFSRYKRVAMPCLALKERENNFNTVETGLNDKQAKEEAGRCLQCDLRLNISPVIFPPEVSKTGQTKEDLAFTEEHIRQTPDKEGVYILLNENKETILIKGAINIQESLLEQINNSKARFFHYETDPMYTKKESELIQAYLAKHGKLPSGGDELDDLY
;
A
#
# COMPACT_ATOMS: atom_id res chain seq x y z
N MET A 1 16.17 -39.64 1.67
CA MET A 1 15.43 -39.14 2.85
C MET A 1 15.85 -39.99 4.03
N SER A 2 16.13 -39.39 5.16
CA SER A 2 16.50 -40.12 6.40
C SER A 2 15.25 -40.27 7.26
N LYS A 3 15.02 -41.47 7.77
CA LYS A 3 13.94 -41.73 8.74
C LYS A 3 14.44 -41.41 10.14
N ILE A 4 13.80 -40.48 10.81
CA ILE A 4 14.13 -40.09 12.18
C ILE A 4 12.88 -40.18 13.06
N ARG A 5 13.06 -40.26 14.37
CA ARG A 5 11.97 -40.27 15.33
C ARG A 5 12.12 -39.07 16.28
N ILE A 6 11.10 -38.20 16.31
CA ILE A 6 11.04 -37.06 17.24
C ILE A 6 9.85 -37.27 18.18
N ASN A 7 10.08 -37.35 19.49
CA ASN A 7 9.03 -37.56 20.52
C ASN A 7 8.07 -38.71 20.15
N SER A 8 8.57 -39.86 19.74
CA SER A 8 7.80 -41.04 19.31
C SER A 8 7.13 -40.94 17.92
N GLN A 9 7.16 -39.79 17.23
CA GLN A 9 6.65 -39.62 15.87
C GLN A 9 7.74 -39.92 14.86
N GLU A 10 7.46 -40.82 13.90
CA GLU A 10 8.35 -41.04 12.74
C GLU A 10 8.20 -39.92 11.70
N ILE A 11 9.32 -39.44 11.19
CA ILE A 11 9.39 -38.33 10.26
C ILE A 11 10.37 -38.67 9.15
N ASP A 12 9.94 -38.40 7.90
CA ASP A 12 10.83 -38.46 6.75
C ASP A 12 11.54 -37.11 6.58
N ALA A 13 12.80 -37.03 6.98
CA ALA A 13 13.61 -35.84 6.90
C ALA A 13 14.44 -35.80 5.61
N GLN A 14 14.60 -34.59 5.03
CA GLN A 14 15.48 -34.42 3.87
C GLN A 14 16.94 -34.47 4.33
N GLU A 15 17.78 -35.21 3.57
CA GLU A 15 19.19 -35.29 3.83
C GLU A 15 19.85 -33.88 3.83
N GLY A 16 20.75 -33.67 4.79
CA GLY A 16 21.39 -32.35 4.97
C GLY A 16 20.57 -31.29 5.72
N GLN A 17 19.32 -31.59 6.11
CA GLN A 17 18.56 -30.66 6.96
C GLN A 17 18.99 -30.76 8.44
N SER A 18 18.80 -29.66 9.18
CA SER A 18 18.96 -29.69 10.63
C SER A 18 17.75 -30.32 11.32
N VAL A 19 17.97 -30.89 12.51
CA VAL A 19 16.92 -31.42 13.38
C VAL A 19 15.82 -30.37 13.61
N LEU A 20 16.18 -29.10 13.84
CA LEU A 20 15.21 -28.01 14.04
C LEU A 20 14.29 -27.83 12.82
N LYS A 21 14.88 -27.81 11.61
CA LYS A 21 14.10 -27.60 10.38
C LYS A 21 13.16 -28.77 10.12
N SER A 22 13.64 -29.99 10.33
CA SER A 22 12.82 -31.20 10.17
C SER A 22 11.68 -31.28 11.18
N ALA A 23 11.94 -30.92 12.45
CA ALA A 23 10.91 -30.83 13.50
C ALA A 23 9.81 -29.80 13.15
N LEU A 24 10.21 -28.55 12.79
CA LEU A 24 9.27 -27.50 12.42
C LEU A 24 8.44 -27.86 11.18
N SER A 25 9.05 -28.52 10.19
CA SER A 25 8.33 -29.01 9.00
C SER A 25 7.28 -30.07 9.33
N ALA A 26 7.51 -30.86 10.39
CA ALA A 26 6.58 -31.87 10.90
C ALA A 26 5.59 -31.31 11.94
N GLY A 27 5.55 -30.00 12.16
CA GLY A 27 4.66 -29.36 13.14
C GLY A 27 5.14 -29.46 14.58
N ILE A 28 6.34 -29.97 14.84
CA ILE A 28 6.92 -30.07 16.19
C ILE A 28 7.72 -28.82 16.47
N TYR A 29 7.23 -27.99 17.40
CA TYR A 29 7.89 -26.75 17.74
C TYR A 29 9.06 -26.96 18.69
N ILE A 30 10.23 -26.38 18.34
CA ILE A 30 11.40 -26.30 19.22
C ILE A 30 11.76 -24.82 19.38
N PRO A 31 11.85 -24.27 20.64
CA PRO A 31 12.11 -22.85 20.86
C PRO A 31 13.46 -22.40 20.28
N HIS A 32 13.51 -21.26 19.59
CA HIS A 32 14.72 -20.72 18.98
C HIS A 32 14.62 -19.22 18.72
N LEU A 33 15.73 -18.48 18.89
CA LEU A 33 15.82 -17.04 18.60
C LEU A 33 16.89 -16.68 17.58
N CYS A 34 17.93 -17.52 17.41
CA CYS A 34 19.03 -17.25 16.46
C CYS A 34 18.83 -17.93 15.09
N SER A 35 17.86 -18.83 14.95
CA SER A 35 17.50 -19.47 13.68
C SER A 35 16.36 -18.72 13.00
N HIS A 36 16.31 -18.77 11.65
CA HIS A 36 15.27 -18.21 10.81
C HIS A 36 15.12 -19.09 9.56
N PRO A 37 13.90 -19.29 9.02
CA PRO A 37 13.69 -20.21 7.87
C PRO A 37 14.60 -19.93 6.67
N ASP A 38 14.88 -18.65 6.38
CA ASP A 38 15.67 -18.22 5.22
C ASP A 38 17.18 -18.05 5.51
N LEU A 39 17.63 -18.35 6.73
CA LEU A 39 19.04 -18.21 7.10
C LEU A 39 19.67 -19.57 7.36
N GLU A 40 20.83 -19.81 6.76
CA GLU A 40 21.61 -21.01 7.04
C GLU A 40 21.87 -21.19 8.55
N PRO A 41 21.87 -22.42 9.06
CA PRO A 41 22.20 -22.67 10.47
C PRO A 41 23.59 -22.11 10.82
N ILE A 42 23.77 -21.71 12.08
CA ILE A 42 25.11 -21.44 12.60
C ILE A 42 25.75 -22.80 12.95
N ALA A 43 26.54 -23.36 12.05
CA ALA A 43 27.26 -24.61 12.31
C ALA A 43 28.38 -24.36 13.34
N ASP A 44 28.58 -25.29 14.27
CA ASP A 44 29.67 -25.23 15.25
C ASP A 44 31.07 -25.33 14.58
N SER A 45 31.13 -25.86 13.35
CA SER A 45 32.34 -25.90 12.50
C SER A 45 32.68 -24.56 11.84
N GLU A 46 31.78 -23.56 11.88
CA GLU A 46 32.05 -22.20 11.39
C GLU A 46 32.75 -21.34 12.47
N MET A 47 33.78 -21.88 13.08
CA MET A 47 34.82 -21.03 13.71
C MET A 47 35.34 -19.98 12.70
N SER A 48 35.29 -20.30 11.41
CA SER A 48 35.63 -19.37 10.33
C SER A 48 34.72 -18.14 10.25
N LEU A 49 33.40 -18.26 10.50
CA LEU A 49 32.51 -17.08 10.49
C LEU A 49 32.76 -16.20 11.72
N ARG A 50 32.97 -16.84 12.88
CA ARG A 50 33.34 -16.14 14.12
C ARG A 50 34.69 -15.46 14.01
N ASP A 51 35.71 -16.15 13.51
CA ASP A 51 37.07 -15.61 13.36
C ASP A 51 37.09 -14.53 12.29
N LYS A 52 36.31 -14.70 11.21
CA LYS A 52 36.13 -13.67 10.19
C LYS A 52 35.33 -12.47 10.72
N LEU A 53 34.28 -12.68 11.52
CA LEU A 53 33.56 -11.60 12.19
C LEU A 53 34.42 -10.86 13.23
N LEU A 54 35.36 -11.56 13.86
CA LEU A 54 36.34 -10.96 14.80
C LEU A 54 37.47 -10.24 14.08
N SER A 55 37.88 -10.73 12.90
CA SER A 55 38.89 -10.04 12.06
C SER A 55 38.32 -8.77 11.43
N ASP A 56 37.02 -8.74 11.18
CA ASP A 56 36.30 -7.59 10.61
C ASP A 56 35.76 -6.62 11.69
N LEU A 57 36.19 -6.75 12.94
CA LEU A 57 35.81 -5.87 14.04
C LEU A 57 36.22 -4.43 13.77
N ILE A 58 35.23 -3.56 13.68
CA ILE A 58 35.43 -2.13 13.45
C ILE A 58 35.26 -1.36 14.76
N TYR A 59 36.27 -0.59 15.10
CA TYR A 59 36.27 0.28 16.25
C TYR A 59 35.51 1.58 15.95
N GLN A 60 34.46 1.85 16.73
CA GLN A 60 33.81 3.16 16.75
C GLN A 60 34.04 3.81 18.11
N GLY A 61 35.07 4.64 18.20
CA GLY A 61 35.44 5.37 19.42
C GLY A 61 36.97 5.63 19.54
N ASN A 62 37.34 6.61 20.37
CA ASN A 62 38.72 7.13 20.47
C ASN A 62 39.69 6.29 21.31
N ASN A 63 39.38 5.12 21.79
CA ASN A 63 40.27 4.31 22.64
C ASN A 63 40.62 2.97 22.00
N SER A 64 41.89 2.81 21.72
CA SER A 64 42.55 1.72 21.01
C SER A 64 42.99 0.53 21.86
N THR A 65 42.48 0.32 23.06
CA THR A 65 42.89 -0.80 23.92
C THR A 65 41.79 -1.86 24.04
N LEU A 66 42.08 -2.97 23.41
CA LEU A 66 41.28 -4.20 23.47
C LEU A 66 41.36 -4.87 24.86
N ASN A 67 40.37 -4.65 25.73
CA ASN A 67 40.10 -5.50 26.89
C ASN A 67 38.68 -6.07 26.90
N ALA A 68 38.01 -6.13 25.76
CA ALA A 68 36.74 -6.89 25.71
C ALA A 68 37.08 -8.37 25.89
N PRO A 69 36.48 -9.06 26.88
CA PRO A 69 36.79 -10.45 27.09
C PRO A 69 36.35 -11.26 25.90
N ARG A 70 37.32 -11.90 25.22
CA ARG A 70 37.06 -12.89 24.13
C ARG A 70 36.10 -13.99 24.58
N SER A 71 35.91 -14.19 25.89
CA SER A 71 34.97 -15.13 26.51
C SER A 71 33.51 -14.86 26.15
N THR A 72 33.09 -13.60 25.90
CA THR A 72 31.69 -13.28 25.53
C THR A 72 31.31 -13.70 24.12
N LEU A 73 32.28 -14.00 23.26
CA LEU A 73 32.07 -14.49 21.88
C LEU A 73 32.13 -16.02 21.76
N ASN A 74 32.61 -16.70 22.81
CA ASN A 74 32.68 -18.17 22.82
C ASN A 74 31.29 -18.85 22.88
N ASP A 75 30.24 -18.07 23.21
CA ASP A 75 28.90 -18.55 23.49
C ASP A 75 27.87 -17.99 22.50
N LEU A 76 28.22 -17.89 21.21
CA LEU A 76 27.28 -17.41 20.17
C LEU A 76 26.06 -18.34 20.03
N GLY A 77 24.87 -17.70 20.00
CA GLY A 77 23.59 -18.39 19.82
C GLY A 77 22.73 -18.39 21.09
N CYS A 78 21.42 -18.51 20.91
CA CYS A 78 20.46 -18.42 22.03
C CYS A 78 20.41 -19.70 22.90
N LYS A 79 20.91 -20.81 22.40
CA LYS A 79 20.88 -22.15 23.07
C LYS A 79 19.47 -22.53 23.61
N LEU A 80 18.40 -22.07 22.97
CA LEU A 80 17.02 -22.44 23.34
C LEU A 80 16.57 -23.70 22.60
N CYS A 81 17.21 -24.02 21.49
CA CYS A 81 16.84 -25.15 20.62
C CYS A 81 17.49 -26.49 21.04
N LEU A 82 17.82 -26.62 22.34
CA LEU A 82 18.43 -27.83 22.88
C LEU A 82 17.48 -29.02 22.83
N VAL A 83 18.03 -30.21 22.47
CA VAL A 83 17.34 -31.48 22.39
C VAL A 83 18.25 -32.59 22.92
N GLU A 84 17.68 -33.72 23.32
CA GLU A 84 18.41 -34.95 23.62
C GLU A 84 18.38 -35.85 22.39
N ILE A 85 19.52 -36.51 22.07
CA ILE A 85 19.62 -37.44 20.98
C ILE A 85 20.16 -38.77 21.55
N LYS A 86 19.45 -39.85 21.36
CA LYS A 86 19.81 -41.18 21.86
C LYS A 86 21.18 -41.59 21.32
N GLY A 87 22.06 -41.98 22.22
CA GLY A 87 23.43 -42.38 21.87
C GLY A 87 24.44 -41.21 21.77
N ILE A 88 24.01 -39.97 21.99
CA ILE A 88 24.90 -38.80 22.06
C ILE A 88 24.85 -38.23 23.45
N ASP A 89 25.99 -38.09 24.09
CA ASP A 89 26.04 -37.49 25.44
C ASP A 89 25.83 -35.96 25.39
N GLY A 90 25.10 -35.46 26.37
CA GLY A 90 24.80 -34.03 26.50
C GLY A 90 23.67 -33.52 25.61
N LEU A 91 23.24 -32.29 25.86
CA LEU A 91 22.20 -31.63 25.08
C LEU A 91 22.77 -31.08 23.76
N GLN A 92 22.09 -31.37 22.65
CA GLN A 92 22.52 -30.96 21.31
C GLN A 92 21.72 -29.75 20.81
N LYS A 93 22.36 -28.86 20.02
CA LYS A 93 21.67 -27.74 19.38
C LYS A 93 20.94 -28.19 18.13
N SER A 94 19.64 -28.39 18.18
CA SER A 94 18.85 -28.88 17.02
C SER A 94 18.98 -27.99 15.76
N CYS A 95 19.30 -26.68 15.90
CA CYS A 95 19.51 -25.79 14.77
C CYS A 95 20.82 -26.05 13.99
N GLY A 96 21.84 -26.64 14.62
CA GLY A 96 23.16 -26.96 14.03
C GLY A 96 23.37 -28.45 13.80
N THR A 97 22.58 -29.34 14.39
CA THR A 97 22.71 -30.79 14.24
C THR A 97 21.98 -31.24 12.98
N ILE A 98 22.73 -31.83 12.06
CA ILE A 98 22.19 -32.40 10.81
C ILE A 98 21.55 -33.76 11.11
N VAL A 99 20.41 -34.04 10.49
CA VAL A 99 19.71 -35.34 10.66
C VAL A 99 20.51 -36.46 10.07
N ALA A 100 20.51 -37.62 10.77
CA ALA A 100 21.05 -38.87 10.30
C ALA A 100 19.98 -39.96 10.39
N ASP A 101 20.07 -40.97 9.54
CA ASP A 101 19.08 -42.05 9.50
C ASP A 101 19.05 -42.85 10.83
N GLY A 102 17.85 -43.18 11.30
CA GLY A 102 17.64 -43.82 12.57
C GLY A 102 17.80 -43.00 13.83
N MET A 103 17.98 -41.67 13.70
CA MET A 103 18.15 -40.76 14.84
C MET A 103 16.88 -40.68 15.70
N GLU A 104 17.00 -40.90 17.01
CA GLU A 104 15.91 -40.78 17.98
C GLU A 104 16.13 -39.50 18.84
N ILE A 105 15.17 -38.58 18.80
CA ILE A 105 15.29 -37.23 19.34
C ILE A 105 14.17 -36.95 20.33
N VAL A 106 14.51 -36.40 21.48
CA VAL A 106 13.57 -35.92 22.50
C VAL A 106 13.67 -34.42 22.59
N THR A 107 12.52 -33.73 22.44
CA THR A 107 12.45 -32.26 22.47
C THR A 107 11.99 -31.70 23.82
N GLU A 108 11.43 -32.53 24.71
CA GLU A 108 10.88 -32.12 26.01
C GLU A 108 11.33 -33.13 27.09
N SER A 109 12.11 -32.67 28.08
CA SER A 109 12.46 -33.34 29.32
C SER A 109 12.74 -32.29 30.38
N GLU A 110 12.72 -32.65 31.68
CA GLU A 110 13.04 -31.68 32.74
C GLU A 110 14.46 -31.10 32.57
N ARG A 111 15.42 -31.89 32.11
CA ARG A 111 16.78 -31.46 31.81
C ARG A 111 16.81 -30.44 30.70
N ILE A 112 16.05 -30.66 29.62
CA ILE A 112 15.93 -29.72 28.49
C ILE A 112 15.26 -28.42 28.93
N LYS A 113 14.15 -28.54 29.70
CA LYS A 113 13.40 -27.39 30.24
C LYS A 113 14.27 -26.49 31.11
N GLN A 114 14.97 -27.09 32.10
CA GLN A 114 15.90 -26.35 32.96
C GLN A 114 17.00 -25.66 32.15
N ALA A 115 17.66 -26.36 31.23
CA ALA A 115 18.70 -25.75 30.37
C ALA A 115 18.19 -24.61 29.50
N ARG A 116 16.96 -24.72 28.97
CA ARG A 116 16.32 -23.62 28.22
C ARG A 116 15.98 -22.42 29.10
N GLN A 117 15.49 -22.65 30.31
CA GLN A 117 15.22 -21.56 31.29
C GLN A 117 16.48 -20.82 31.69
N GLU A 118 17.59 -21.55 31.96
CA GLU A 118 18.88 -20.95 32.26
C GLU A 118 19.43 -20.09 31.10
N ASN A 119 19.32 -20.60 29.85
CA ASN A 119 19.77 -19.84 28.67
C ASN A 119 18.85 -18.65 28.35
N LEU A 120 17.54 -18.79 28.60
CA LEU A 120 16.59 -17.68 28.50
C LEU A 120 16.92 -16.60 29.55
N ALA A 121 17.19 -16.97 30.80
CA ALA A 121 17.59 -16.03 31.85
C ALA A 121 18.83 -15.22 31.47
N LYS A 122 19.87 -15.89 30.88
CA LYS A 122 21.06 -15.19 30.33
C LYS A 122 20.68 -14.18 29.25
N THR A 123 19.75 -14.54 28.35
CA THR A 123 19.27 -13.64 27.31
C THR A 123 18.50 -12.44 27.89
N LEU A 124 17.64 -12.70 28.86
CA LEU A 124 16.81 -11.67 29.52
C LEU A 124 17.63 -10.70 30.37
N THR A 125 18.74 -11.14 30.98
CA THR A 125 19.66 -10.26 31.72
C THR A 125 20.19 -9.11 30.86
N SER A 126 20.30 -9.32 29.55
CA SER A 126 20.77 -8.29 28.58
C SER A 126 19.65 -7.60 27.82
N HIS A 127 18.36 -7.82 28.15
CA HIS A 127 17.21 -7.26 27.46
C HIS A 127 16.12 -6.82 28.44
N PRO A 128 15.49 -5.64 28.28
CA PRO A 128 14.37 -5.22 29.11
C PRO A 128 13.27 -6.27 29.13
N HIS A 129 12.90 -6.76 30.31
CA HIS A 129 11.93 -7.86 30.44
C HIS A 129 10.92 -7.68 31.59
N SER A 130 10.94 -6.56 32.29
CA SER A 130 10.02 -6.30 33.38
C SER A 130 8.54 -6.39 32.98
N CYS A 131 8.22 -6.01 31.71
CA CYS A 131 6.86 -6.14 31.20
C CYS A 131 6.44 -7.60 30.91
N LEU A 132 7.39 -8.53 30.75
CA LEU A 132 7.07 -9.95 30.52
C LEU A 132 6.53 -10.63 31.81
N THR A 133 6.93 -10.13 32.96
CA THR A 133 6.52 -10.63 34.28
C THR A 133 5.45 -9.73 34.93
N CYS A 134 5.03 -8.68 34.25
CA CYS A 134 4.01 -7.76 34.75
C CYS A 134 2.61 -8.39 34.68
N ALA A 135 1.88 -8.34 35.78
CA ALA A 135 0.51 -8.84 35.88
C ALA A 135 -0.45 -8.12 34.88
N GLN A 136 -0.13 -6.88 34.52
CA GLN A 136 -0.89 -6.07 33.56
C GLN A 136 -0.34 -6.12 32.13
N SER A 137 0.45 -7.12 31.80
CA SER A 137 1.07 -7.23 30.46
C SER A 137 0.06 -7.39 29.32
N GLU A 138 -1.08 -8.00 29.59
CA GLU A 138 -2.19 -8.13 28.63
C GLU A 138 -3.04 -6.85 28.67
N GLY A 139 -3.25 -6.21 27.53
CA GLY A 139 -3.95 -4.92 27.43
C GLY A 139 -3.15 -3.68 27.85
N CYS A 140 -1.84 -3.81 28.06
CA CYS A 140 -0.98 -2.66 28.33
C CYS A 140 -0.97 -1.67 27.16
N SER A 141 -1.28 -0.39 27.43
CA SER A 141 -1.26 0.68 26.41
C SER A 141 0.15 1.03 25.90
N LEU A 142 1.20 0.56 26.59
CA LEU A 142 2.62 0.91 26.40
C LEU A 142 2.97 2.40 26.63
N THR A 143 2.00 3.28 26.69
CA THR A 143 2.19 4.73 26.88
C THR A 143 2.14 5.14 28.35
N GLN A 144 1.23 4.55 29.12
CA GLN A 144 1.10 4.76 30.55
C GLN A 144 1.36 3.45 31.29
N CYS A 145 2.35 3.43 32.16
CA CYS A 145 2.71 2.26 32.96
C CYS A 145 2.14 2.39 34.38
N SER A 146 1.03 1.70 34.64
CA SER A 146 0.41 1.64 35.96
C SER A 146 1.24 0.90 37.03
N SER A 147 2.16 0.01 36.58
CA SER A 147 3.11 -0.71 37.45
C SER A 147 4.39 0.08 37.73
N ASN A 148 4.49 1.34 37.33
CA ASN A 148 5.64 2.23 37.57
C ASN A 148 7.01 1.65 37.16
N VAL A 149 7.06 0.77 36.17
CA VAL A 149 8.33 0.26 35.64
C VAL A 149 9.13 1.42 35.03
N PRO A 150 10.43 1.60 35.37
CA PRO A 150 11.26 2.62 34.75
C PRO A 150 11.27 2.52 33.22
N GLN A 151 11.30 3.66 32.53
CA GLN A 151 11.16 3.69 31.07
C GLN A 151 12.23 2.86 30.34
N ASN A 152 13.45 2.87 30.81
CA ASN A 152 14.58 2.11 30.26
C ASN A 152 14.51 0.60 30.54
N GLU A 153 13.64 0.16 31.43
CA GLU A 153 13.39 -1.24 31.75
C GLU A 153 12.11 -1.81 31.10
N ARG A 154 11.30 -0.94 30.46
CA ARG A 154 10.07 -1.37 29.76
C ARG A 154 10.40 -2.10 28.48
N CYS A 155 9.51 -3.03 28.09
CA CYS A 155 9.54 -3.59 26.74
C CYS A 155 9.28 -2.50 25.70
N CYS A 156 9.85 -2.69 24.51
CA CYS A 156 9.71 -1.77 23.39
C CYS A 156 8.31 -1.84 22.72
N PRO A 157 7.98 -0.94 21.78
CA PRO A 157 6.71 -0.96 21.04
C PRO A 157 6.42 -2.24 20.23
N LYS A 158 7.39 -3.15 20.09
CA LYS A 158 7.16 -4.49 19.49
C LYS A 158 6.45 -5.46 20.44
N PHE A 159 6.27 -5.09 21.71
CA PHE A 159 5.54 -5.89 22.70
C PHE A 159 4.15 -6.30 22.16
N GLY A 160 3.72 -7.53 22.45
CA GLY A 160 2.52 -8.14 21.87
C GLY A 160 2.78 -8.99 20.60
N ARG A 161 3.78 -8.61 19.78
CA ARG A 161 4.18 -9.31 18.56
C ARG A 161 5.69 -9.60 18.49
N CYS A 162 6.37 -9.55 19.63
CA CYS A 162 7.80 -9.82 19.77
C CYS A 162 8.05 -11.33 19.90
N GLU A 163 9.01 -11.89 19.13
CA GLU A 163 9.37 -13.32 19.23
C GLU A 163 9.91 -13.67 20.62
N LEU A 164 10.80 -12.83 21.16
CA LEU A 164 11.34 -13.06 22.51
C LEU A 164 10.22 -13.17 23.55
N GLN A 165 9.20 -12.32 23.48
CA GLN A 165 8.04 -12.39 24.36
C GLN A 165 7.31 -13.72 24.26
N LYS A 166 6.97 -14.15 23.02
CA LYS A 166 6.23 -15.40 22.81
C LYS A 166 7.03 -16.62 23.27
N ILE A 167 8.32 -16.64 22.99
CA ILE A 167 9.22 -17.72 23.41
C ILE A 167 9.43 -17.72 24.92
N SER A 168 9.53 -16.55 25.56
CA SER A 168 9.62 -16.45 27.01
C SER A 168 8.36 -16.97 27.71
N LYS A 169 7.18 -16.70 27.15
CA LYS A 169 5.91 -17.27 27.65
C LYS A 169 5.87 -18.80 27.50
N TYR A 170 6.39 -19.32 26.38
CA TYR A 170 6.40 -20.75 26.10
C TYR A 170 7.36 -21.54 27.01
N ILE A 171 8.59 -21.05 27.20
CA ILE A 171 9.61 -21.73 28.04
C ILE A 171 9.29 -21.57 29.55
N GLY A 172 8.68 -20.43 29.91
CA GLY A 172 8.53 -19.98 31.28
C GLY A 172 9.79 -19.27 31.81
N ILE A 173 9.61 -18.09 32.38
CA ILE A 173 10.70 -17.31 32.97
C ILE A 173 11.00 -17.85 34.36
N HIS A 174 12.26 -18.23 34.62
CA HIS A 174 12.66 -18.73 35.95
C HIS A 174 12.59 -17.59 36.99
N PRO A 175 12.05 -17.82 38.20
CA PRO A 175 11.93 -16.77 39.21
C PRO A 175 13.25 -16.10 39.64
N SER A 176 14.37 -16.83 39.51
CA SER A 176 15.71 -16.29 39.82
C SER A 176 16.35 -15.54 38.65
N THR A 177 15.61 -15.26 37.55
CA THR A 177 16.15 -14.49 36.42
C THR A 177 16.62 -13.12 36.90
N PRO A 178 17.91 -12.76 36.68
CA PRO A 178 18.43 -11.48 37.16
C PRO A 178 17.70 -10.30 36.47
N ARG A 179 17.57 -9.19 37.22
CA ARG A 179 16.99 -7.96 36.66
C ARG A 179 17.86 -7.46 35.51
N TYR A 180 17.23 -6.90 34.50
CA TYR A 180 17.90 -6.25 33.36
C TYR A 180 18.79 -5.08 33.85
N ILE A 181 20.00 -5.03 33.35
CA ILE A 181 20.92 -3.91 33.57
C ILE A 181 20.97 -3.11 32.30
N PRO A 182 20.51 -1.84 32.28
CA PRO A 182 20.55 -0.98 31.10
C PRO A 182 21.97 -0.84 30.55
N LYS A 183 22.10 -0.99 29.23
CA LYS A 183 23.42 -0.88 28.54
C LYS A 183 23.81 0.56 28.23
N GLU A 184 22.83 1.48 28.27
CA GLU A 184 23.00 2.92 28.00
C GLU A 184 23.64 3.22 26.63
N ILE A 185 23.36 2.37 25.63
CA ILE A 185 23.81 2.55 24.26
C ILE A 185 22.94 3.60 23.60
N PRO A 186 23.52 4.64 22.96
CA PRO A 186 22.75 5.65 22.26
C PRO A 186 21.82 5.05 21.17
N ILE A 187 20.59 5.49 21.12
CA ILE A 187 19.64 5.08 20.08
C ILE A 187 19.98 5.81 18.78
N ILE A 188 20.08 5.09 17.67
CA ILE A 188 20.42 5.64 16.37
C ILE A 188 19.13 5.90 15.59
N GLU A 189 18.75 7.16 15.47
CA GLU A 189 17.59 7.63 14.72
C GLU A 189 17.97 8.42 13.44
N THR A 190 19.24 8.57 13.18
CA THR A 190 19.76 9.30 12.01
C THR A 190 19.62 8.53 10.71
N ASP A 191 19.44 7.21 10.74
CA ASP A 191 19.18 6.43 9.53
C ASP A 191 17.80 6.79 8.94
N PRO A 192 17.66 6.93 7.61
CA PRO A 192 16.45 7.47 7.00
C PRO A 192 15.20 6.60 7.20
N LEU A 193 15.32 5.26 7.10
CA LEU A 193 14.19 4.35 7.09
C LEU A 193 14.02 3.51 8.36
N PHE A 194 15.07 3.42 9.18
CA PHE A 194 15.12 2.51 10.32
C PHE A 194 15.55 3.23 11.59
N LYS A 195 15.04 2.75 12.72
CA LYS A 195 15.51 3.06 14.07
C LYS A 195 16.32 1.86 14.57
N ARG A 196 17.48 2.11 15.17
CA ARG A 196 18.35 1.10 15.76
C ARG A 196 18.51 1.37 17.25
N ASP A 197 18.04 0.45 18.08
CA ASP A 197 18.17 0.47 19.53
C ASP A 197 18.87 -0.80 20.01
N TYR A 198 20.18 -0.72 20.16
CA TYR A 198 20.98 -1.88 20.54
C TYR A 198 20.88 -2.24 22.02
N ASN A 199 20.21 -1.42 22.85
CA ASN A 199 19.83 -1.81 24.20
C ASN A 199 18.89 -3.05 24.17
N LEU A 200 18.13 -3.19 23.09
CA LEU A 200 17.19 -4.28 22.83
C LEU A 200 17.82 -5.47 22.05
N CYS A 201 19.10 -5.40 21.75
CA CYS A 201 19.79 -6.44 21.00
C CYS A 201 20.17 -7.62 21.90
N ILE A 202 19.81 -8.84 21.45
CA ILE A 202 20.12 -10.10 22.14
C ILE A 202 21.28 -10.88 21.50
N GLY A 203 22.00 -10.30 20.55
CA GLY A 203 23.18 -10.90 19.92
C GLY A 203 22.87 -12.12 19.02
N CYS A 204 21.65 -12.25 18.48
CA CYS A 204 21.25 -13.41 17.69
C CYS A 204 21.84 -13.47 16.27
N LEU A 205 22.47 -12.42 15.79
CA LEU A 205 23.13 -12.27 14.48
C LEU A 205 22.23 -12.47 13.24
N ARG A 206 20.94 -12.61 13.38
CA ARG A 206 20.05 -12.77 12.22
C ARG A 206 20.19 -11.61 11.23
N CYS A 207 20.25 -10.36 11.72
CA CYS A 207 20.39 -9.17 10.89
C CYS A 207 21.70 -9.12 10.11
N VAL A 208 22.82 -9.52 10.73
CA VAL A 208 24.14 -9.62 10.07
C VAL A 208 24.10 -10.67 8.97
N ARG A 209 23.62 -11.88 9.28
CA ARG A 209 23.49 -12.99 8.30
C ARG A 209 22.54 -12.63 7.16
N ALA A 210 21.39 -12.01 7.46
CA ALA A 210 20.46 -11.57 6.42
C ALA A 210 21.09 -10.53 5.51
N CYS A 211 21.85 -9.57 6.06
CA CYS A 211 22.54 -8.56 5.29
C CYS A 211 23.66 -9.16 4.40
N ARG A 212 24.47 -10.08 4.94
CA ARG A 212 25.61 -10.71 4.28
C ARG A 212 25.18 -11.84 3.34
N ASN A 213 24.51 -12.86 3.88
CA ASN A 213 24.28 -14.11 3.15
C ASN A 213 23.02 -14.06 2.28
N LEU A 214 21.91 -13.46 2.79
CA LEU A 214 20.66 -13.40 2.03
C LEU A 214 20.66 -12.26 1.00
N LYS A 215 21.30 -11.11 1.30
CA LYS A 215 21.27 -9.92 0.44
C LYS A 215 22.61 -9.56 -0.20
N GLY A 216 23.74 -10.10 0.26
CA GLY A 216 25.07 -9.82 -0.27
C GLY A 216 25.56 -8.40 -0.05
N ILE A 217 24.95 -7.66 0.89
CA ILE A 217 25.24 -6.25 1.12
C ILE A 217 26.37 -6.07 2.11
N ASP A 218 26.36 -6.86 3.19
CA ASP A 218 27.39 -6.82 4.25
C ASP A 218 27.62 -5.41 4.82
N ALA A 219 26.55 -4.69 5.14
CA ALA A 219 26.63 -3.36 5.75
C ALA A 219 26.60 -3.39 7.28
N LEU A 220 26.26 -4.55 7.87
CA LEU A 220 26.18 -4.80 9.30
C LEU A 220 27.21 -5.82 9.73
N GLY A 221 27.83 -5.57 10.89
CA GLY A 221 28.81 -6.47 11.48
C GLY A 221 28.89 -6.26 12.98
N PHE A 222 30.00 -6.67 13.60
CA PHE A 222 30.31 -6.33 14.97
C PHE A 222 31.01 -4.98 15.05
N VAL A 223 30.62 -4.19 16.02
CA VAL A 223 31.23 -2.92 16.36
C VAL A 223 31.53 -2.90 17.85
N ILE A 224 32.59 -2.25 18.24
CA ILE A 224 32.87 -1.98 19.66
C ILE A 224 32.42 -0.54 19.95
N ASN A 225 31.51 -0.41 20.90
CA ASN A 225 31.00 0.87 21.38
C ASN A 225 31.11 0.88 22.90
N ASN A 226 31.84 1.84 23.46
CA ASN A 226 32.09 1.95 24.92
C ASN A 226 32.55 0.61 25.55
N ASP A 227 33.59 -0.03 24.97
CA ASP A 227 34.10 -1.34 25.38
C ASP A 227 33.12 -2.52 25.35
N GLN A 228 31.94 -2.33 24.74
CA GLN A 228 30.97 -3.39 24.53
C GLN A 228 30.89 -3.79 23.06
N ILE A 229 30.85 -5.10 22.81
CA ILE A 229 30.62 -5.63 21.47
C ILE A 229 29.13 -5.60 21.17
N ALA A 230 28.75 -4.88 20.11
CA ALA A 230 27.39 -4.77 19.64
C ALA A 230 27.31 -5.07 18.13
N VAL A 231 26.11 -5.33 17.63
CA VAL A 231 25.86 -5.28 16.19
C VAL A 231 25.80 -3.82 15.76
N GLY A 232 26.42 -3.48 14.64
CA GLY A 232 26.42 -2.11 14.13
C GLY A 232 26.73 -2.03 12.65
N SER A 233 26.76 -0.82 12.12
CA SER A 233 27.19 -0.56 10.74
C SER A 233 28.72 -0.49 10.67
N HIS A 234 29.31 -0.97 9.55
CA HIS A 234 30.76 -0.94 9.35
C HIS A 234 31.36 0.48 9.29
N LYS A 235 30.56 1.48 8.94
CA LYS A 235 30.91 2.90 8.96
C LYS A 235 29.93 3.67 9.86
N PRO A 236 30.16 4.95 10.15
CA PRO A 236 29.31 5.73 11.07
C PRO A 236 27.81 5.67 10.76
N SER A 237 27.43 5.56 9.48
CA SER A 237 26.04 5.41 9.07
C SER A 237 25.82 4.19 8.19
N LEU A 238 24.58 3.73 8.09
CA LEU A 238 24.19 2.71 7.10
C LEU A 238 24.38 3.21 5.66
N MET A 239 24.20 4.51 5.42
CA MET A 239 24.42 5.13 4.10
C MET A 239 25.87 4.94 3.63
N ASP A 240 26.84 5.19 4.51
CA ASP A 240 28.27 5.08 4.20
C ASP A 240 28.74 3.62 4.16
N SER A 241 28.02 2.70 4.78
CA SER A 241 28.32 1.26 4.81
C SER A 241 27.85 0.51 3.56
N GLY A 242 27.31 1.18 2.54
CA GLY A 242 26.80 0.56 1.31
C GLY A 242 25.45 -0.14 1.48
N CYS A 243 24.69 0.24 2.48
CA CYS A 243 23.35 -0.28 2.73
C CYS A 243 22.40 0.01 1.55
N LYS A 244 21.62 -0.99 1.14
CA LYS A 244 20.58 -0.88 0.11
C LYS A 244 19.20 -0.55 0.68
N PHE A 245 19.06 -0.38 1.99
CA PHE A 245 17.81 -0.09 2.68
C PHE A 245 16.68 -1.09 2.39
N CYS A 246 17.01 -2.34 2.10
CA CYS A 246 16.07 -3.41 1.73
C CYS A 246 15.18 -3.89 2.88
N GLY A 247 15.46 -3.53 4.13
CA GLY A 247 14.67 -3.89 5.32
C GLY A 247 14.81 -5.34 5.80
N ALA A 248 15.66 -6.17 5.18
CA ALA A 248 15.81 -7.56 5.58
C ALA A 248 16.27 -7.72 7.04
N CYS A 249 17.17 -6.88 7.50
CA CYS A 249 17.65 -6.89 8.90
C CYS A 249 16.54 -6.56 9.91
N VAL A 250 15.60 -5.71 9.55
CA VAL A 250 14.43 -5.37 10.38
C VAL A 250 13.47 -6.54 10.42
N GLU A 251 13.22 -7.18 9.27
CA GLU A 251 12.28 -8.29 9.13
C GLU A 251 12.69 -9.52 9.99
N VAL A 252 13.98 -9.86 9.95
CA VAL A 252 14.49 -11.02 10.69
C VAL A 252 14.81 -10.74 12.16
N CYS A 253 14.69 -9.48 12.64
CA CYS A 253 15.02 -9.13 14.03
C CYS A 253 13.95 -9.68 14.99
N PRO A 254 14.30 -10.55 15.96
CA PRO A 254 13.34 -11.15 16.89
C PRO A 254 12.86 -10.19 17.97
N THR A 255 13.55 -9.06 18.16
CA THR A 255 13.25 -8.03 19.17
C THR A 255 13.00 -6.67 18.50
N GLY A 256 12.86 -5.60 19.29
CA GLY A 256 12.75 -4.23 18.81
C GLY A 256 14.07 -3.53 18.52
N ALA A 257 15.21 -4.26 18.47
CA ALA A 257 16.53 -3.65 18.23
C ALA A 257 16.64 -2.98 16.85
N LEU A 258 15.92 -3.47 15.86
CA LEU A 258 15.81 -2.90 14.52
C LEU A 258 14.33 -2.75 14.18
N MET A 259 13.88 -1.53 13.92
CA MET A 259 12.49 -1.22 13.63
C MET A 259 12.37 -0.26 12.45
N ASP A 260 11.27 -0.38 11.70
CA ASP A 260 10.90 0.66 10.74
C ASP A 260 10.51 1.96 11.46
N LYS A 261 10.76 3.10 10.84
CA LYS A 261 10.21 4.39 11.28
C LYS A 261 8.73 4.56 10.96
N ILE A 262 8.20 3.75 10.05
CA ILE A 262 6.78 3.73 9.68
C ILE A 262 6.02 2.66 10.47
N THR A 263 4.74 2.87 10.69
CA THR A 263 3.83 1.85 11.20
C THR A 263 3.44 0.89 10.06
N VAL A 264 3.73 -0.40 10.23
CA VAL A 264 3.32 -1.43 9.26
C VAL A 264 1.92 -1.92 9.63
N SER A 265 0.94 -1.65 8.75
CA SER A 265 -0.45 -2.08 8.90
C SER A 265 -0.64 -3.57 8.62
N SER A 266 -1.87 -4.07 8.80
CA SER A 266 -2.25 -5.44 8.42
C SER A 266 -2.03 -5.70 6.93
N ASP A 267 -2.29 -4.70 6.07
CA ASP A 267 -1.87 -4.74 4.67
C ASP A 267 -0.38 -4.39 4.54
N ARG A 268 0.45 -5.42 4.71
CA ARG A 268 1.91 -5.30 4.64
C ARG A 268 2.40 -4.80 3.27
N ARG A 269 1.72 -5.18 2.18
CA ARG A 269 2.12 -4.76 0.84
C ARG A 269 1.96 -3.25 0.67
N LYS A 270 0.83 -2.68 1.08
CA LYS A 270 0.63 -1.22 1.04
C LYS A 270 1.65 -0.47 1.90
N SER A 271 1.94 -0.97 3.10
CA SER A 271 2.87 -0.30 4.03
C SER A 271 4.33 -0.39 3.60
N LEU A 272 4.78 -1.58 3.16
CA LEU A 272 6.20 -1.83 2.84
C LEU A 272 6.57 -1.45 1.41
N VAL A 273 5.60 -1.42 0.49
CA VAL A 273 5.77 -1.06 -0.92
C VAL A 273 4.86 0.12 -1.28
N PRO A 274 5.09 1.30 -0.67
CA PRO A 274 4.14 2.41 -0.75
C PRO A 274 3.95 2.96 -2.16
N CYS A 275 4.90 2.80 -3.09
CA CYS A 275 4.70 3.15 -4.49
C CYS A 275 3.59 2.33 -5.16
N SER A 276 3.47 1.03 -4.83
CA SER A 276 2.33 0.20 -5.28
C SER A 276 1.06 0.51 -4.51
N GLY A 277 1.19 0.79 -3.19
CA GLY A 277 0.06 1.12 -2.32
C GLY A 277 -0.63 2.45 -2.64
N ALA A 278 0.15 3.44 -3.08
CA ALA A 278 -0.36 4.75 -3.48
C ALA A 278 -0.91 4.77 -4.93
N CYS A 279 -0.58 3.77 -5.74
CA CYS A 279 -1.09 3.68 -7.10
C CYS A 279 -2.55 3.22 -7.09
N PRO A 280 -3.51 3.96 -7.68
CA PRO A 280 -4.92 3.58 -7.68
C PRO A 280 -5.21 2.17 -8.25
N VAL A 281 -4.38 1.71 -9.22
CA VAL A 281 -4.50 0.35 -9.80
C VAL A 281 -3.57 -0.67 -9.13
N GLY A 282 -2.82 -0.31 -8.10
CA GLY A 282 -1.87 -1.20 -7.44
C GLY A 282 -0.74 -1.69 -8.36
N MET A 283 -0.18 -0.80 -9.19
CA MET A 283 0.89 -1.14 -10.14
C MET A 283 2.11 -1.74 -9.46
N ASP A 284 2.62 -2.85 -9.97
CA ASP A 284 3.83 -3.49 -9.46
C ASP A 284 5.10 -2.79 -9.96
N ALA A 285 5.31 -1.57 -9.45
CA ALA A 285 6.43 -0.72 -9.85
C ALA A 285 7.80 -1.35 -9.57
N PRO A 286 8.09 -1.94 -8.39
CA PRO A 286 9.41 -2.54 -8.16
C PRO A 286 9.76 -3.62 -9.16
N ASN A 287 8.77 -4.40 -9.60
CA ASN A 287 9.00 -5.51 -10.50
C ASN A 287 9.36 -5.04 -11.92
N TYR A 288 8.57 -4.16 -12.54
CA TYR A 288 8.94 -3.69 -13.87
C TYR A 288 10.24 -2.85 -13.88
N ILE A 289 10.52 -2.11 -12.79
CA ILE A 289 11.78 -1.37 -12.64
C ILE A 289 12.98 -2.33 -12.58
N ARG A 290 12.86 -3.44 -11.86
CA ARG A 290 13.88 -4.48 -11.82
C ARG A 290 14.12 -5.11 -13.20
N LEU A 291 13.05 -5.41 -13.94
CA LEU A 291 13.12 -5.96 -15.28
C LEU A 291 13.81 -5.00 -16.25
N ILE A 292 13.57 -3.68 -16.14
CA ILE A 292 14.29 -2.65 -16.91
C ILE A 292 15.79 -2.70 -16.59
N LYS A 293 16.15 -2.73 -15.29
CA LYS A 293 17.55 -2.85 -14.86
C LYS A 293 18.24 -4.08 -15.45
N GLU A 294 17.52 -5.20 -15.53
CA GLU A 294 18.00 -6.47 -16.10
C GLU A 294 18.01 -6.48 -17.65
N GLY A 295 17.52 -5.44 -18.31
CA GLY A 295 17.40 -5.36 -19.78
C GLY A 295 16.24 -6.17 -20.34
N LYS A 296 15.31 -6.65 -19.49
CA LYS A 296 14.12 -7.43 -19.90
C LYS A 296 12.92 -6.49 -20.11
N THR A 297 13.07 -5.54 -21.06
CA THR A 297 12.13 -4.45 -21.26
C THR A 297 10.75 -4.92 -21.71
N ASP A 298 10.69 -5.99 -22.53
CA ASP A 298 9.43 -6.59 -22.98
C ASP A 298 8.60 -7.12 -21.78
N LYS A 299 9.27 -7.83 -20.84
CA LYS A 299 8.62 -8.30 -19.63
C LYS A 299 8.21 -7.16 -18.70
N ALA A 300 8.96 -6.07 -18.65
CA ALA A 300 8.57 -4.87 -17.93
C ALA A 300 7.30 -4.25 -18.51
N SER A 301 7.18 -4.16 -19.83
CA SER A 301 5.97 -3.68 -20.53
C SER A 301 4.78 -4.61 -20.30
N GLU A 302 4.99 -5.93 -20.22
CA GLU A 302 3.96 -6.91 -19.90
C GLU A 302 3.38 -6.69 -18.50
N VAL A 303 4.25 -6.48 -17.47
CA VAL A 303 3.82 -6.15 -16.09
C VAL A 303 2.97 -4.88 -16.05
N ILE A 304 3.36 -3.84 -16.80
CA ILE A 304 2.62 -2.58 -16.85
C ILE A 304 1.26 -2.79 -17.54
N SER A 305 1.26 -3.43 -18.73
CA SER A 305 0.05 -3.65 -19.52
C SER A 305 -0.97 -4.58 -18.88
N HIS A 306 -0.53 -5.43 -17.97
CA HIS A 306 -1.40 -6.31 -17.18
C HIS A 306 -2.37 -5.51 -16.28
N LYS A 307 -1.90 -4.37 -15.75
CA LYS A 307 -2.70 -3.53 -14.83
C LYS A 307 -3.45 -2.41 -15.52
N VAL A 308 -3.04 -2.01 -16.69
CA VAL A 308 -3.64 -0.84 -17.38
C VAL A 308 -3.75 -1.07 -18.89
N PRO A 309 -4.89 -0.73 -19.51
CA PRO A 309 -5.03 -0.83 -20.98
C PRO A 309 -4.34 0.31 -21.73
N PHE A 310 -3.95 1.40 -21.05
CA PHE A 310 -3.32 2.59 -21.62
C PHE A 310 -1.90 2.83 -21.09
N PRO A 311 -0.95 1.89 -21.28
CA PRO A 311 0.39 2.02 -20.73
C PRO A 311 1.19 3.17 -21.33
N GLY A 312 1.06 3.44 -22.64
CA GLY A 312 1.73 4.54 -23.34
C GLY A 312 1.19 5.90 -22.88
N VAL A 313 -0.13 6.06 -22.81
CA VAL A 313 -0.78 7.28 -22.28
C VAL A 313 -0.28 7.57 -20.86
N LEU A 314 -0.31 6.57 -19.97
CA LEU A 314 0.13 6.75 -18.58
C LEU A 314 1.63 6.97 -18.44
N GLY A 315 2.42 6.57 -19.42
CA GLY A 315 3.85 6.92 -19.48
C GLY A 315 4.12 8.40 -19.68
N LEU A 316 3.15 9.14 -20.27
CA LEU A 316 3.26 10.55 -20.60
C LEU A 316 2.52 11.47 -19.62
N VAL A 317 1.32 11.09 -19.20
CA VAL A 317 0.39 12.02 -18.53
C VAL A 317 -0.11 11.54 -17.14
N CYS A 318 0.53 10.53 -16.55
CA CYS A 318 0.20 10.11 -15.17
C CYS A 318 0.73 11.14 -14.17
N PHE A 319 -0.10 11.53 -13.17
CA PHE A 319 0.34 12.43 -12.09
C PHE A 319 1.24 11.73 -11.04
N HIS A 320 1.55 10.46 -11.23
CA HIS A 320 2.53 9.62 -10.53
C HIS A 320 2.56 9.69 -8.98
N PRO A 321 1.45 9.43 -8.27
CA PRO A 321 1.42 9.44 -6.81
C PRO A 321 2.37 8.39 -6.18
N CYS A 322 2.77 7.41 -6.97
CA CYS A 322 3.79 6.43 -6.60
C CYS A 322 5.18 7.04 -6.35
N GLU A 323 5.54 8.14 -7.04
CA GLU A 323 6.82 8.84 -6.86
C GLU A 323 6.82 9.63 -5.55
N GLU A 324 5.73 10.34 -5.24
CA GLU A 324 5.55 11.08 -4.00
C GLU A 324 5.62 10.18 -2.76
N ASN A 325 5.18 8.93 -2.90
CA ASN A 325 5.20 7.93 -1.84
C ASN A 325 6.42 6.99 -1.89
N CYS A 326 7.39 7.24 -2.78
CA CYS A 326 8.56 6.40 -2.91
C CYS A 326 9.51 6.54 -1.72
N ARG A 327 9.80 5.45 -1.01
CA ARG A 327 10.73 5.44 0.15
C ARG A 327 12.14 5.91 -0.19
N ARG A 328 12.52 5.92 -1.46
CA ARG A 328 13.82 6.45 -1.89
C ARG A 328 13.96 7.94 -1.59
N LYS A 329 12.88 8.71 -1.53
CA LYS A 329 12.90 10.15 -1.19
C LYS A 329 13.52 10.44 0.18
N ASP A 330 13.37 9.50 1.13
CA ASP A 330 13.91 9.66 2.48
C ASP A 330 15.44 9.48 2.51
N ILE A 331 16.02 8.92 1.44
CA ILE A 331 17.47 8.68 1.30
C ILE A 331 18.11 9.76 0.42
N SER A 332 17.47 10.08 -0.70
CA SER A 332 17.92 11.10 -1.66
C SER A 332 16.72 11.69 -2.41
N GLU A 333 16.43 11.26 -3.62
CA GLU A 333 15.30 11.69 -4.43
C GLU A 333 14.47 10.47 -4.84
N PRO A 334 13.13 10.60 -5.01
CA PRO A 334 12.28 9.50 -5.43
C PRO A 334 12.71 8.94 -6.79
N ILE A 335 12.32 7.71 -7.08
CA ILE A 335 12.56 7.08 -8.39
C ILE A 335 11.67 7.74 -9.44
N SER A 336 12.18 7.98 -10.65
CA SER A 336 11.41 8.44 -11.82
C SER A 336 10.56 7.30 -12.39
N ILE A 337 9.54 6.88 -11.62
CA ILE A 337 8.73 5.67 -11.86
C ILE A 337 7.93 5.83 -13.17
N CYS A 338 7.38 7.03 -13.41
CA CYS A 338 6.63 7.35 -14.62
C CYS A 338 7.53 7.34 -15.86
N ALA A 339 8.72 7.94 -15.76
CA ALA A 339 9.71 7.93 -16.84
C ALA A 339 10.16 6.52 -17.21
N LEU A 340 10.38 5.66 -16.23
CA LEU A 340 10.72 4.25 -16.44
C LEU A 340 9.57 3.46 -17.07
N LYS A 341 8.32 3.75 -16.68
CA LYS A 341 7.12 3.18 -17.31
C LYS A 341 7.05 3.56 -18.77
N ARG A 342 7.23 4.85 -19.09
CA ARG A 342 7.30 5.34 -20.47
C ARG A 342 8.41 4.65 -21.27
N TYR A 343 9.63 4.58 -20.71
CA TYR A 343 10.75 3.90 -21.37
C TYR A 343 10.40 2.45 -21.75
N ALA A 344 9.79 1.68 -20.83
CA ALA A 344 9.42 0.29 -21.10
C ALA A 344 8.38 0.17 -22.23
N THR A 345 7.39 1.06 -22.26
CA THR A 345 6.33 1.04 -23.28
C THR A 345 6.81 1.54 -24.66
N ASP A 346 7.62 2.60 -24.69
CA ASP A 346 8.19 3.16 -25.93
C ASP A 346 9.20 2.20 -26.57
N SER A 347 10.01 1.48 -25.77
CA SER A 347 11.04 0.55 -26.27
C SER A 347 10.41 -0.62 -27.04
N VAL A 348 9.29 -1.13 -26.55
CA VAL A 348 8.58 -2.23 -27.23
C VAL A 348 7.93 -1.71 -28.53
N SER A 349 7.39 -0.50 -28.52
CA SER A 349 6.84 0.13 -29.72
C SER A 349 7.91 0.39 -30.80
N ARG A 350 9.16 0.66 -30.41
CA ARG A 350 10.30 0.85 -31.34
C ARG A 350 10.86 -0.46 -31.89
N SER A 351 10.89 -1.52 -31.06
CA SER A 351 11.38 -2.85 -31.47
C SER A 351 10.40 -3.58 -32.38
N ALA A 352 9.12 -3.26 -32.25
CA ALA A 352 8.05 -3.84 -33.01
C ALA A 352 7.76 -3.02 -34.28
N GLY A 353 8.43 -3.33 -35.37
CA GLY A 353 7.79 -3.33 -36.68
C GLY A 353 6.64 -4.39 -36.70
N GLN A 354 6.27 -4.95 -35.56
CA GLN A 354 5.18 -5.89 -35.29
C GLN A 354 4.41 -5.44 -34.05
N PRO A 355 3.08 -5.62 -33.99
CA PRO A 355 2.26 -5.20 -32.84
C PRO A 355 2.75 -5.86 -31.58
N VAL A 356 2.95 -5.03 -30.52
CA VAL A 356 3.31 -5.47 -29.18
C VAL A 356 2.27 -6.46 -28.66
N GLY A 357 2.73 -7.68 -28.42
CA GLY A 357 1.94 -8.71 -27.79
C GLY A 357 0.63 -8.96 -28.54
N GLN A 358 0.70 -9.64 -29.66
CA GLN A 358 -0.28 -10.69 -29.86
C GLN A 358 -0.19 -11.51 -28.56
N LEU A 359 -1.17 -11.26 -27.66
CA LEU A 359 -1.61 -12.31 -26.76
C LEU A 359 -1.74 -13.50 -27.69
N THR A 360 -0.74 -14.41 -27.62
CA THR A 360 -0.81 -15.66 -28.40
C THR A 360 -2.23 -16.15 -28.26
N ASP A 361 -2.86 -16.49 -29.39
CA ASP A 361 -4.16 -17.08 -29.51
C ASP A 361 -4.31 -18.27 -28.55
N ARG A 362 -4.37 -18.01 -27.27
CA ARG A 362 -5.05 -18.87 -26.32
C ARG A 362 -6.51 -18.55 -26.53
N GLN A 363 -7.15 -19.41 -27.28
CA GLN A 363 -8.56 -19.54 -27.56
C GLN A 363 -9.37 -18.54 -26.72
N VAL A 364 -9.79 -17.43 -27.37
CA VAL A 364 -10.91 -16.63 -26.83
C VAL A 364 -12.03 -17.62 -26.70
N ASP A 365 -12.29 -18.04 -25.47
CA ASP A 365 -13.36 -18.97 -25.16
C ASP A 365 -14.65 -18.26 -25.56
N ARG A 366 -15.13 -18.50 -26.77
CA ARG A 366 -16.44 -18.08 -27.23
C ARG A 366 -17.45 -18.93 -26.47
N GLN A 367 -17.58 -18.64 -25.18
CA GLN A 367 -18.72 -19.16 -24.42
C GLN A 367 -19.97 -18.47 -24.96
N THR A 368 -20.59 -19.13 -25.95
CA THR A 368 -21.93 -18.83 -26.42
C THR A 368 -22.86 -18.93 -25.23
N GLY A 369 -23.28 -17.77 -24.67
CA GLY A 369 -24.22 -17.74 -23.54
C GLY A 369 -23.96 -16.65 -22.51
N ARG A 370 -22.83 -15.91 -22.54
CA ARG A 370 -22.61 -14.80 -21.61
C ARG A 370 -23.50 -13.59 -21.92
N GLN A 371 -23.91 -12.91 -20.86
CA GLN A 371 -24.85 -11.78 -20.89
C GLN A 371 -24.17 -10.53 -21.45
N ALA A 372 -24.85 -9.78 -22.35
CA ALA A 372 -24.31 -8.58 -22.95
C ALA A 372 -24.26 -7.39 -21.97
N VAL A 373 -23.19 -6.59 -22.07
CA VAL A 373 -22.95 -5.38 -21.25
C VAL A 373 -22.91 -4.15 -22.15
N ALA A 374 -23.65 -3.09 -21.77
CA ALA A 374 -23.57 -1.77 -22.38
C ALA A 374 -22.64 -0.87 -21.56
N VAL A 375 -21.71 -0.19 -22.22
CA VAL A 375 -20.84 0.83 -21.62
C VAL A 375 -21.15 2.17 -22.31
N VAL A 376 -21.60 3.15 -21.55
CA VAL A 376 -21.97 4.48 -22.06
C VAL A 376 -20.84 5.45 -21.72
N GLY A 377 -20.06 5.82 -22.74
CA GLY A 377 -18.89 6.66 -22.65
C GLY A 377 -17.59 5.90 -22.99
N GLY A 378 -16.91 6.34 -24.05
CA GLY A 378 -15.66 5.81 -24.58
C GLY A 378 -14.42 6.52 -24.01
N GLY A 379 -14.49 6.99 -22.77
CA GLY A 379 -13.36 7.57 -22.03
C GLY A 379 -12.51 6.51 -21.29
N PRO A 380 -11.49 6.93 -20.50
CA PRO A 380 -10.57 6.00 -19.84
C PRO A 380 -11.28 4.99 -18.92
N ALA A 381 -12.28 5.41 -18.15
CA ALA A 381 -13.03 4.53 -17.26
C ALA A 381 -13.86 3.49 -18.02
N GLY A 382 -14.68 3.94 -18.99
CA GLY A 382 -15.55 3.05 -19.78
C GLY A 382 -14.76 2.06 -20.63
N LEU A 383 -13.71 2.52 -21.31
CA LEU A 383 -12.86 1.65 -22.13
C LEU A 383 -12.07 0.64 -21.29
N THR A 384 -11.68 1.01 -20.07
CA THR A 384 -11.04 0.08 -19.12
C THR A 384 -12.01 -1.02 -18.71
N ALA A 385 -13.22 -0.66 -18.31
CA ALA A 385 -14.24 -1.65 -17.96
C ALA A 385 -14.56 -2.57 -19.14
N ALA A 386 -14.76 -2.00 -20.33
CA ALA A 386 -15.01 -2.77 -21.55
C ALA A 386 -13.88 -3.77 -21.85
N TYR A 387 -12.61 -3.35 -21.71
CA TYR A 387 -11.46 -4.21 -21.95
C TYR A 387 -11.41 -5.41 -20.99
N TYR A 388 -11.56 -5.20 -19.69
CA TYR A 388 -11.49 -6.29 -18.71
C TYR A 388 -12.71 -7.22 -18.79
N LEU A 389 -13.92 -6.68 -19.01
CA LEU A 389 -15.13 -7.49 -19.22
C LEU A 389 -15.03 -8.33 -20.49
N ALA A 390 -14.51 -7.76 -21.57
CA ALA A 390 -14.30 -8.50 -22.82
C ALA A 390 -13.26 -9.61 -22.67
N GLN A 391 -12.20 -9.40 -21.87
CA GLN A 391 -11.23 -10.45 -21.52
C GLN A 391 -11.84 -11.57 -20.69
N LYS A 392 -12.88 -11.30 -19.90
CA LYS A 392 -13.68 -12.30 -19.19
C LYS A 392 -14.69 -13.02 -20.12
N GLY A 393 -14.77 -12.62 -21.40
CA GLY A 393 -15.63 -13.24 -22.43
C GLY A 393 -17.03 -12.62 -22.53
N TYR A 394 -17.31 -11.50 -21.86
CA TYR A 394 -18.60 -10.79 -22.04
C TYR A 394 -18.63 -10.05 -23.37
N PRO A 395 -19.76 -10.13 -24.14
CA PRO A 395 -20.00 -9.22 -25.26
C PRO A 395 -20.24 -7.81 -24.73
N VAL A 396 -19.38 -6.85 -25.10
CA VAL A 396 -19.47 -5.46 -24.63
C VAL A 396 -19.75 -4.54 -25.79
N THR A 397 -20.75 -3.66 -25.65
CA THR A 397 -20.99 -2.57 -26.62
C THR A 397 -20.69 -1.24 -25.94
N VAL A 398 -19.72 -0.48 -26.50
CA VAL A 398 -19.37 0.87 -26.04
C VAL A 398 -20.12 1.88 -26.91
N PHE A 399 -20.92 2.74 -26.27
CA PHE A 399 -21.63 3.85 -26.90
C PHE A 399 -20.87 5.14 -26.61
N GLU A 400 -20.40 5.83 -27.66
CA GLU A 400 -19.64 7.07 -27.55
C GLU A 400 -20.38 8.20 -28.28
N ALA A 401 -20.54 9.33 -27.59
CA ALA A 401 -21.24 10.49 -28.12
C ALA A 401 -20.45 11.21 -29.25
N GLU A 402 -19.14 11.17 -29.20
CA GLU A 402 -18.22 11.78 -30.14
C GLU A 402 -17.89 10.85 -31.33
N PRO A 403 -17.33 11.38 -32.43
CA PRO A 403 -16.97 10.56 -33.59
C PRO A 403 -15.90 9.52 -33.35
N GLU A 404 -15.06 9.69 -32.32
CA GLU A 404 -13.96 8.80 -31.97
C GLU A 404 -13.88 8.57 -30.47
N ILE A 405 -13.46 7.35 -30.07
CA ILE A 405 -13.26 7.01 -28.67
C ILE A 405 -11.96 7.62 -28.10
N GLY A 406 -11.85 7.69 -26.79
CA GLY A 406 -10.68 8.16 -26.03
C GLY A 406 -11.02 9.21 -24.98
N GLY A 407 -12.23 9.78 -25.02
CA GLY A 407 -12.69 10.79 -24.06
C GLY A 407 -11.69 11.95 -23.93
N MET A 408 -11.45 12.44 -22.71
CA MET A 408 -10.56 13.58 -22.46
C MET A 408 -9.10 13.32 -22.84
N MET A 409 -8.65 12.06 -22.91
CA MET A 409 -7.32 11.72 -23.44
C MET A 409 -7.17 12.17 -24.90
N ARG A 410 -8.23 12.09 -25.69
CA ARG A 410 -8.26 12.52 -27.09
C ARG A 410 -8.59 14.00 -27.25
N TYR A 411 -9.56 14.48 -26.48
CA TYR A 411 -10.20 15.74 -26.79
C TYR A 411 -9.71 16.91 -25.92
N ALA A 412 -9.08 16.67 -24.77
CA ALA A 412 -8.66 17.75 -23.88
C ALA A 412 -7.15 17.86 -23.70
N LEU A 413 -6.42 16.75 -23.69
CA LEU A 413 -4.97 16.80 -23.52
C LEU A 413 -4.28 17.35 -24.77
N PRO A 414 -3.42 18.37 -24.66
CA PRO A 414 -2.68 18.92 -25.80
C PRO A 414 -1.73 17.89 -26.44
N GLU A 415 -1.48 18.05 -27.75
CA GLU A 415 -0.61 17.15 -28.53
C GLU A 415 0.83 17.11 -27.97
N TYR A 416 1.34 18.23 -27.42
CA TYR A 416 2.68 18.31 -26.83
C TYR A 416 2.85 17.49 -25.55
N ARG A 417 1.74 17.14 -24.88
CA ARG A 417 1.70 16.23 -23.70
C ARG A 417 1.37 14.80 -24.12
N LEU A 418 0.35 14.63 -24.94
CA LEU A 418 -0.14 13.33 -25.39
C LEU A 418 -0.30 13.28 -26.91
N PRO A 419 0.72 12.79 -27.64
CA PRO A 419 0.61 12.56 -29.06
C PRO A 419 -0.53 11.60 -29.41
N LEU A 420 -1.31 11.95 -30.42
CA LEU A 420 -2.45 11.13 -30.86
C LEU A 420 -2.01 9.73 -31.32
N SER A 421 -0.79 9.61 -31.87
CA SER A 421 -0.20 8.33 -32.24
C SER A 421 -0.06 7.36 -31.06
N VAL A 422 0.34 7.87 -29.87
CA VAL A 422 0.45 7.05 -28.64
C VAL A 422 -0.93 6.59 -28.19
N LEU A 423 -1.90 7.50 -28.15
CA LEU A 423 -3.28 7.15 -27.78
C LEU A 423 -3.88 6.12 -28.77
N LYS A 424 -3.72 6.31 -30.07
CA LYS A 424 -4.20 5.36 -31.08
C LYS A 424 -3.59 3.97 -30.91
N ASN A 425 -2.30 3.91 -30.59
CA ASN A 425 -1.61 2.65 -30.33
C ASN A 425 -2.18 1.91 -29.10
N ASP A 426 -2.43 2.62 -27.99
CA ASP A 426 -3.05 2.01 -26.81
C ASP A 426 -4.50 1.59 -27.08
N LEU A 427 -5.27 2.38 -27.81
CA LEU A 427 -6.66 2.06 -28.17
C LEU A 427 -6.79 0.82 -29.06
N LYS A 428 -5.77 0.50 -29.84
CA LYS A 428 -5.77 -0.61 -30.81
C LYS A 428 -6.15 -1.94 -30.14
N LYS A 429 -5.63 -2.22 -28.94
CA LYS A 429 -5.96 -3.42 -28.17
C LYS A 429 -7.44 -3.56 -27.81
N ILE A 430 -8.14 -2.43 -27.69
CA ILE A 430 -9.57 -2.37 -27.38
C ILE A 430 -10.38 -2.46 -28.65
N THR A 431 -10.03 -1.69 -29.68
CA THR A 431 -10.78 -1.64 -30.95
C THR A 431 -10.71 -2.93 -31.76
N GLU A 432 -9.64 -3.69 -31.61
CA GLU A 432 -9.43 -4.99 -32.28
C GLU A 432 -9.88 -6.19 -31.43
N HIS A 433 -10.40 -5.96 -30.20
CA HIS A 433 -10.87 -7.06 -29.35
C HIS A 433 -12.20 -7.64 -29.88
N PRO A 434 -12.31 -8.97 -30.13
CA PRO A 434 -13.45 -9.58 -30.80
C PRO A 434 -14.78 -9.47 -30.03
N ASN A 435 -14.72 -9.28 -28.70
CA ASN A 435 -15.91 -9.15 -27.85
C ASN A 435 -16.28 -7.67 -27.58
N ILE A 436 -15.61 -6.70 -28.23
CA ILE A 436 -15.96 -5.29 -28.08
C ILE A 436 -16.53 -4.73 -29.38
N THR A 437 -17.71 -4.16 -29.27
CA THR A 437 -18.35 -3.40 -30.37
C THR A 437 -18.37 -1.92 -29.99
N ILE A 438 -17.94 -1.04 -30.88
CA ILE A 438 -17.92 0.41 -30.64
C ILE A 438 -18.96 1.07 -31.56
N LYS A 439 -19.84 1.87 -30.90
CA LYS A 439 -20.86 2.70 -31.57
C LYS A 439 -20.58 4.15 -31.25
N THR A 440 -19.94 4.86 -32.20
CA THR A 440 -19.68 6.30 -32.12
C THR A 440 -20.90 7.11 -32.58
N ASN A 441 -20.87 8.44 -32.34
CA ASN A 441 -22.00 9.36 -32.65
C ASN A 441 -23.32 8.93 -32.02
N SER A 442 -23.24 8.26 -30.85
CA SER A 442 -24.38 7.69 -30.14
C SER A 442 -24.43 8.29 -28.70
N ARG A 443 -25.31 9.27 -28.53
CA ARG A 443 -25.43 10.07 -27.29
C ARG A 443 -26.64 9.63 -26.49
N LEU A 444 -26.38 9.31 -25.20
CA LEU A 444 -27.44 9.04 -24.22
C LEU A 444 -28.37 10.25 -24.07
N GLY A 445 -29.67 10.01 -23.93
CA GLY A 445 -30.70 11.03 -23.82
C GLY A 445 -31.16 11.60 -25.17
N ARG A 446 -30.33 11.48 -26.25
CA ARG A 446 -30.68 11.91 -27.62
C ARG A 446 -30.97 10.72 -28.55
N ASP A 447 -30.05 9.79 -28.65
CA ASP A 447 -30.11 8.68 -29.61
C ASP A 447 -30.65 7.38 -28.99
N PHE A 448 -30.49 7.22 -27.69
CA PHE A 448 -30.99 6.10 -26.92
C PHE A 448 -31.16 6.48 -25.44
N THR A 449 -31.89 5.64 -24.67
CA THR A 449 -32.10 5.79 -23.22
C THR A 449 -31.66 4.52 -22.49
N ILE A 450 -31.56 4.59 -21.16
CA ILE A 450 -31.28 3.41 -20.31
C ILE A 450 -32.34 2.32 -20.53
N ASP A 451 -33.61 2.70 -20.66
CA ASP A 451 -34.70 1.77 -20.90
C ASP A 451 -34.61 1.11 -22.28
N THR A 452 -34.15 1.85 -23.30
CA THR A 452 -33.88 1.28 -24.62
C THR A 452 -32.81 0.19 -24.54
N LEU A 453 -31.69 0.46 -23.83
CA LEU A 453 -30.60 -0.52 -23.64
C LEU A 453 -31.11 -1.78 -22.91
N LYS A 454 -31.95 -1.63 -21.88
CA LYS A 454 -32.59 -2.77 -21.22
C LYS A 454 -33.47 -3.61 -22.14
N LYS A 455 -34.27 -2.94 -22.99
CA LYS A 455 -35.13 -3.59 -24.01
C LYS A 455 -34.30 -4.28 -25.08
N ASP A 456 -33.15 -3.73 -25.46
CA ASP A 456 -32.19 -4.32 -26.41
C ASP A 456 -31.44 -5.54 -25.84
N GLY A 457 -31.73 -5.91 -24.56
CA GLY A 457 -31.27 -7.15 -23.96
C GLY A 457 -29.97 -7.03 -23.15
N PHE A 458 -29.41 -5.83 -22.98
CA PHE A 458 -28.26 -5.64 -22.11
C PHE A 458 -28.60 -5.94 -20.64
N LYS A 459 -27.84 -6.81 -20.01
CA LYS A 459 -28.06 -7.27 -18.63
C LYS A 459 -27.39 -6.40 -17.59
N SER A 460 -26.38 -5.62 -17.99
CA SER A 460 -25.74 -4.61 -17.18
C SER A 460 -25.40 -3.37 -18.02
N ILE A 461 -25.54 -2.21 -17.42
CA ILE A 461 -25.27 -0.90 -18.06
C ILE A 461 -24.28 -0.15 -17.17
N LEU A 462 -23.18 0.32 -17.75
CA LEU A 462 -22.20 1.15 -17.09
C LEU A 462 -22.24 2.58 -17.63
N LEU A 463 -22.47 3.56 -16.76
CA LEU A 463 -22.41 4.98 -17.09
C LEU A 463 -20.99 5.50 -16.78
N ALA A 464 -20.25 5.86 -17.81
CA ALA A 464 -18.89 6.40 -17.76
C ALA A 464 -18.79 7.68 -18.62
N ILE A 465 -19.81 8.54 -18.54
CA ILE A 465 -20.01 9.74 -19.38
C ILE A 465 -19.01 10.88 -19.12
N GLY A 466 -18.21 10.80 -18.04
CA GLY A 466 -17.20 11.79 -17.67
C GLY A 466 -17.78 13.14 -17.24
N ALA A 467 -16.91 14.17 -17.14
CA ALA A 467 -17.26 15.56 -16.80
C ALA A 467 -16.82 16.49 -17.92
N GLN A 468 -17.68 16.73 -18.90
CA GLN A 468 -17.36 17.45 -20.13
C GLN A 468 -17.83 18.90 -20.16
N SER A 469 -18.75 19.29 -19.25
CA SER A 469 -19.35 20.62 -19.25
C SER A 469 -18.52 21.57 -18.36
N PRO A 470 -18.14 22.76 -18.88
CA PRO A 470 -17.46 23.75 -18.05
C PRO A 470 -18.41 24.26 -16.95
N LYS A 471 -17.89 24.49 -15.74
CA LYS A 471 -18.62 25.23 -14.71
C LYS A 471 -18.68 26.69 -15.14
N LYS A 472 -19.88 27.22 -15.34
CA LYS A 472 -20.10 28.60 -15.75
C LYS A 472 -20.25 29.49 -14.53
N ILE A 473 -19.35 30.46 -14.40
CA ILE A 473 -19.51 31.66 -13.58
C ILE A 473 -19.65 32.82 -14.54
N LEU A 474 -20.30 33.90 -14.18
CA LEU A 474 -20.49 35.10 -15.05
C LEU A 474 -21.57 34.91 -16.13
N ASP A 475 -22.70 34.28 -15.78
CA ASP A 475 -23.85 34.08 -16.71
C ASP A 475 -24.42 35.37 -17.34
N LYS A 476 -23.96 36.55 -16.90
CA LYS A 476 -24.43 37.88 -17.36
C LYS A 476 -23.39 38.71 -18.13
N THR A 477 -22.27 38.09 -18.54
CA THR A 477 -21.27 38.87 -19.32
C THR A 477 -21.65 38.95 -20.80
N THR A 478 -21.51 40.12 -21.38
CA THR A 478 -21.60 40.36 -22.84
C THR A 478 -20.24 40.19 -23.51
N ALA A 479 -19.15 40.09 -22.74
CA ALA A 479 -17.80 39.90 -23.25
C ALA A 479 -17.59 38.49 -23.83
N PRO A 480 -16.93 38.34 -24.99
CA PRO A 480 -16.63 37.05 -25.57
C PRO A 480 -15.54 36.34 -24.78
N VAL A 481 -15.91 35.37 -23.94
CA VAL A 481 -14.99 34.54 -23.17
C VAL A 481 -14.91 33.11 -23.77
N LEU A 482 -13.74 32.49 -23.71
CA LEU A 482 -13.53 31.09 -24.09
C LEU A 482 -13.54 30.20 -22.87
N TRP A 483 -14.16 29.04 -22.97
CA TRP A 483 -14.11 28.01 -21.93
C TRP A 483 -12.92 27.08 -22.20
N GLY A 484 -12.02 26.91 -21.22
CA GLY A 484 -10.75 26.21 -21.44
C GLY A 484 -10.90 24.80 -22.00
N ILE A 485 -11.86 24.01 -21.49
CA ILE A 485 -12.07 22.65 -22.00
C ILE A 485 -12.59 22.62 -23.45
N GLU A 486 -13.45 23.57 -23.83
CA GLU A 486 -13.96 23.71 -25.18
C GLU A 486 -12.85 24.19 -26.14
N LEU A 487 -12.03 25.15 -25.70
CA LEU A 487 -10.87 25.61 -26.44
C LEU A 487 -9.88 24.48 -26.74
N LEU A 488 -9.51 23.70 -25.71
CA LEU A 488 -8.59 22.56 -25.87
C LEU A 488 -9.17 21.52 -26.84
N LYS A 489 -10.48 21.25 -26.74
CA LYS A 489 -11.20 20.39 -27.68
C LYS A 489 -11.14 20.94 -29.13
N ASP A 490 -11.36 22.23 -29.34
CA ASP A 490 -11.31 22.86 -30.66
C ASP A 490 -9.88 22.88 -31.21
N ILE A 491 -8.87 23.09 -30.39
CA ILE A 491 -7.45 22.95 -30.79
C ILE A 491 -7.18 21.52 -31.27
N ARG A 492 -7.60 20.51 -30.52
CA ARG A 492 -7.41 19.09 -30.90
C ARG A 492 -8.12 18.68 -32.17
N HIS A 493 -9.26 19.31 -32.46
CA HIS A 493 -10.00 19.12 -33.73
C HIS A 493 -9.47 19.93 -34.90
N GLY A 494 -8.46 20.78 -34.68
CA GLY A 494 -7.93 21.69 -35.70
C GLY A 494 -8.91 22.81 -36.12
N LYS A 495 -9.90 23.09 -35.25
CA LYS A 495 -10.88 24.15 -35.50
C LYS A 495 -10.37 25.55 -35.11
N THR A 496 -9.37 25.60 -34.24
CA THR A 496 -8.76 26.84 -33.77
C THR A 496 -7.60 27.24 -34.69
N ALA A 497 -7.71 28.36 -35.36
CA ALA A 497 -6.63 28.85 -36.22
C ALA A 497 -5.58 29.59 -35.34
N PRO A 498 -4.26 29.41 -35.63
CA PRO A 498 -3.21 30.18 -34.94
C PRO A 498 -3.37 31.68 -35.03
N SER A 499 -3.96 32.21 -36.12
CA SER A 499 -4.23 33.62 -36.33
C SER A 499 -5.16 34.23 -35.28
N GLN A 500 -5.96 33.44 -34.59
CA GLN A 500 -6.83 33.92 -33.52
C GLN A 500 -6.04 34.34 -32.25
N PHE A 501 -4.85 33.75 -32.06
CA PHE A 501 -4.02 34.01 -30.87
C PHE A 501 -2.75 34.81 -31.16
N LYS A 502 -2.32 34.79 -32.40
CA LYS A 502 -1.06 35.42 -32.80
C LYS A 502 -1.04 36.92 -32.49
N GLY A 503 -0.05 37.34 -31.69
CA GLY A 503 0.15 38.73 -31.29
C GLY A 503 -0.84 39.26 -30.25
N LYS A 504 -1.66 38.37 -29.63
CA LYS A 504 -2.66 38.70 -28.64
C LYS A 504 -2.15 38.50 -27.20
N ASN A 505 -2.67 39.29 -26.27
CA ASN A 505 -2.51 39.12 -24.83
C ASN A 505 -3.66 38.29 -24.30
N ILE A 506 -3.31 37.20 -23.62
CA ILE A 506 -4.27 36.22 -23.14
C ILE A 506 -4.29 36.21 -21.61
N LEU A 507 -5.50 36.20 -21.02
CA LEU A 507 -5.68 35.98 -19.60
C LEU A 507 -6.44 34.67 -19.34
N VAL A 508 -5.83 33.76 -18.59
CA VAL A 508 -6.43 32.48 -18.19
C VAL A 508 -6.86 32.59 -16.73
N ILE A 509 -8.13 32.35 -16.44
CA ILE A 509 -8.69 32.37 -15.07
C ILE A 509 -8.82 30.93 -14.56
N GLY A 510 -8.04 30.59 -13.54
CA GLY A 510 -7.98 29.30 -12.86
C GLY A 510 -6.54 28.87 -12.56
N GLY A 511 -6.38 27.97 -11.56
CA GLY A 511 -5.07 27.51 -11.04
C GLY A 511 -4.80 26.02 -11.24
N GLY A 512 -5.69 25.28 -11.93
CA GLY A 512 -5.56 23.83 -12.14
C GLY A 512 -4.81 23.45 -13.42
N ASN A 513 -4.59 22.13 -13.62
CA ASN A 513 -3.85 21.60 -14.80
C ASN A 513 -4.47 21.99 -16.15
N VAL A 514 -5.82 22.09 -16.22
CA VAL A 514 -6.51 22.58 -17.43
C VAL A 514 -6.15 24.04 -17.73
N ALA A 515 -5.93 24.86 -16.69
CA ALA A 515 -5.50 26.25 -16.85
C ALA A 515 -4.07 26.30 -17.43
N ILE A 516 -3.16 25.48 -16.92
CA ILE A 516 -1.79 25.37 -17.45
C ILE A 516 -1.82 24.92 -18.91
N ASP A 517 -2.61 23.88 -19.23
CA ASP A 517 -2.74 23.37 -20.61
C ASP A 517 -3.29 24.42 -21.57
N ALA A 518 -4.30 25.20 -21.16
CA ALA A 518 -4.88 26.27 -21.95
C ALA A 518 -3.87 27.43 -22.16
N ALA A 519 -3.14 27.81 -21.09
CA ALA A 519 -2.14 28.87 -21.16
C ALA A 519 -0.96 28.50 -22.07
N LEU A 520 -0.40 27.29 -21.91
CA LEU A 520 0.68 26.80 -22.76
C LEU A 520 0.22 26.60 -24.22
N SER A 521 -1.02 26.16 -24.44
CA SER A 521 -1.57 26.02 -25.77
C SER A 521 -1.73 27.38 -26.46
N ALA A 522 -2.24 28.41 -25.74
CA ALA A 522 -2.33 29.78 -26.26
C ALA A 522 -0.94 30.33 -26.63
N LYS A 523 0.07 30.11 -25.79
CA LYS A 523 1.47 30.47 -26.08
C LYS A 523 1.97 29.81 -27.34
N ARG A 524 1.72 28.52 -27.56
CA ARG A 524 2.12 27.77 -28.78
C ARG A 524 1.35 28.17 -30.01
N LEU A 525 0.14 28.72 -29.87
CA LEU A 525 -0.61 29.34 -30.97
C LEU A 525 -0.12 30.74 -31.32
N GLY A 526 0.96 31.24 -30.68
CA GLY A 526 1.63 32.50 -31.03
C GLY A 526 1.12 33.73 -30.22
N ALA A 527 0.50 33.51 -29.07
CA ALA A 527 0.16 34.62 -28.17
C ALA A 527 1.41 35.42 -27.78
N GLN A 528 1.29 36.78 -27.75
CA GLN A 528 2.37 37.67 -27.39
C GLN A 528 2.64 37.60 -25.90
N GLY A 529 1.62 37.74 -25.06
CA GLY A 529 1.66 37.63 -23.64
C GLY A 529 0.59 36.68 -23.11
N VAL A 530 0.94 35.85 -22.13
CA VAL A 530 -0.02 34.96 -21.44
C VAL A 530 0.11 35.15 -19.94
N GLN A 531 -1.00 35.46 -19.29
CA GLN A 531 -1.10 35.62 -17.85
C GLN A 531 -2.14 34.61 -17.32
N MET A 532 -1.89 34.10 -16.13
CA MET A 532 -2.87 33.31 -15.37
C MET A 532 -3.26 34.06 -14.10
N ALA A 533 -4.52 33.97 -13.69
CA ALA A 533 -5.01 34.48 -12.41
C ALA A 533 -5.81 33.38 -11.68
N CYS A 534 -5.52 33.17 -10.42
CA CYS A 534 -6.19 32.14 -9.61
C CYS A 534 -6.43 32.60 -8.17
N LEU A 535 -7.40 31.95 -7.51
CA LEU A 535 -7.77 32.22 -6.10
C LEU A 535 -6.65 31.82 -5.14
N GLU A 536 -5.99 30.71 -5.45
CA GLU A 536 -4.99 30.07 -4.61
C GLU A 536 -3.71 30.91 -4.54
N SER A 537 -2.98 30.81 -3.43
CA SER A 537 -1.57 31.21 -3.36
C SER A 537 -0.72 30.32 -4.26
N ARG A 538 0.54 30.70 -4.53
CA ARG A 538 1.44 29.92 -5.39
C ARG A 538 1.60 28.47 -4.90
N ASP A 539 1.70 28.28 -3.58
CA ASP A 539 1.92 26.99 -2.96
C ASP A 539 0.65 26.14 -2.84
N GLU A 540 -0.53 26.77 -2.97
CA GLU A 540 -1.84 26.11 -2.90
C GLU A 540 -2.45 25.83 -4.29
N MET A 541 -1.76 26.20 -5.37
CA MET A 541 -2.28 25.97 -6.72
C MET A 541 -2.55 24.46 -6.93
N PRO A 542 -3.75 24.08 -7.42
CA PRO A 542 -4.11 22.68 -7.60
C PRO A 542 -3.42 21.99 -8.79
N ALA A 543 -2.74 22.75 -9.67
CA ALA A 543 -1.92 22.16 -10.73
C ALA A 543 -0.64 21.56 -10.14
N HIS A 544 -0.10 20.56 -10.83
CA HIS A 544 1.12 19.89 -10.39
C HIS A 544 2.33 20.83 -10.50
N GLU A 545 3.22 20.79 -9.51
CA GLU A 545 4.37 21.69 -9.40
C GLU A 545 5.24 21.69 -10.67
N TRP A 546 5.49 20.55 -11.27
CA TRP A 546 6.29 20.47 -12.51
C TRP A 546 5.60 21.10 -13.71
N GLU A 547 4.26 21.08 -13.78
CA GLU A 547 3.50 21.74 -14.84
C GLU A 547 3.48 23.26 -14.64
N ILE A 548 3.34 23.72 -13.38
CA ILE A 548 3.45 25.14 -13.04
C ILE A 548 4.85 25.66 -13.38
N GLN A 549 5.91 24.90 -13.03
CA GLN A 549 7.28 25.28 -13.35
C GLN A 549 7.49 25.35 -14.85
N GLN A 550 6.97 24.38 -15.61
CA GLN A 550 7.03 24.42 -17.07
C GLN A 550 6.35 25.67 -17.65
N ALA A 551 5.21 26.06 -17.12
CA ALA A 551 4.51 27.26 -17.54
C ALA A 551 5.34 28.55 -17.29
N VAL A 552 5.94 28.64 -16.10
CA VAL A 552 6.83 29.76 -15.73
C VAL A 552 8.07 29.80 -16.62
N ASP A 553 8.69 28.65 -16.88
CA ASP A 553 9.87 28.53 -17.75
C ASP A 553 9.56 28.99 -19.21
N GLU A 554 8.35 28.74 -19.68
CA GLU A 554 7.87 29.19 -21.01
C GLU A 554 7.34 30.65 -21.01
N GLY A 555 7.52 31.40 -19.87
CA GLY A 555 7.23 32.82 -19.77
C GLY A 555 5.78 33.18 -19.50
N ILE A 556 5.00 32.27 -18.88
CA ILE A 556 3.64 32.56 -18.41
C ILE A 556 3.72 33.29 -17.06
N ILE A 557 2.99 34.40 -16.93
CA ILE A 557 2.95 35.22 -15.72
C ILE A 557 1.84 34.69 -14.81
N LEU A 558 2.17 34.37 -13.55
CA LEU A 558 1.21 33.91 -12.56
C LEU A 558 0.76 35.07 -11.66
N ASN A 559 -0.53 35.29 -11.59
CA ASN A 559 -1.21 36.21 -10.64
C ASN A 559 -1.99 35.36 -9.64
N CYS A 560 -1.32 34.93 -8.57
CA CYS A 560 -1.91 34.10 -7.49
C CYS A 560 -2.62 34.98 -6.46
N SER A 561 -3.59 34.38 -5.72
CA SER A 561 -4.41 35.06 -4.69
C SER A 561 -5.31 36.16 -5.24
N TRP A 562 -5.89 35.96 -6.45
CA TRP A 562 -6.81 36.91 -7.08
C TRP A 562 -8.09 36.22 -7.55
N GLY A 563 -9.24 36.69 -7.08
CA GLY A 563 -10.55 36.20 -7.52
C GLY A 563 -11.25 37.23 -8.43
N PRO A 564 -11.85 36.81 -9.54
CA PRO A 564 -12.56 37.70 -10.45
C PRO A 564 -13.82 38.27 -9.79
N LYS A 565 -14.00 39.58 -9.88
CA LYS A 565 -15.16 40.32 -9.37
C LYS A 565 -16.12 40.76 -10.46
N GLY A 566 -15.56 41.16 -11.60
CA GLY A 566 -16.35 41.66 -12.73
C GLY A 566 -15.55 41.60 -14.01
N ILE A 567 -16.27 41.59 -15.11
CA ILE A 567 -15.71 41.61 -16.47
C ILE A 567 -16.39 42.76 -17.22
N SER A 568 -15.62 43.56 -17.88
CA SER A 568 -16.09 44.65 -18.72
C SER A 568 -15.40 44.58 -20.11
N GLN A 569 -16.04 45.07 -21.12
CA GLN A 569 -15.49 45.11 -22.48
C GLN A 569 -15.51 46.58 -22.98
N SER A 570 -14.36 47.00 -23.47
CA SER A 570 -14.24 48.22 -24.30
C SER A 570 -14.16 47.82 -25.78
N ASP A 571 -14.06 48.80 -26.69
CA ASP A 571 -14.07 48.53 -28.13
C ASP A 571 -12.99 47.57 -28.62
N LYS A 572 -11.90 47.37 -27.87
CA LYS A 572 -10.76 46.53 -28.29
C LYS A 572 -10.28 45.50 -27.21
N ASP A 573 -10.51 45.82 -25.94
CA ASP A 573 -9.93 45.06 -24.83
C ASP A 573 -10.99 44.59 -23.84
N ILE A 574 -10.75 43.44 -23.24
CA ILE A 574 -11.54 42.87 -22.13
C ILE A 574 -10.79 43.17 -20.84
N SER A 575 -11.40 43.93 -19.93
CA SER A 575 -10.86 44.26 -18.63
C SER A 575 -11.54 43.40 -17.55
N ILE A 576 -10.76 42.77 -16.69
CA ILE A 576 -11.25 41.97 -15.57
C ILE A 576 -10.77 42.57 -14.27
N ASP A 577 -11.74 42.91 -13.42
CA ASP A 577 -11.49 43.38 -12.07
C ASP A 577 -11.37 42.20 -11.11
N PHE A 578 -10.29 42.17 -10.37
CA PHE A 578 -10.00 41.13 -9.36
C PHE A 578 -10.00 41.76 -7.95
N GLN A 579 -10.39 40.92 -6.99
CA GLN A 579 -10.18 41.18 -5.56
C GLN A 579 -9.15 40.23 -4.99
N GLN A 580 -8.35 40.68 -4.03
CA GLN A 580 -7.38 39.83 -3.36
C GLN A 580 -8.11 38.72 -2.59
N CYS A 581 -7.81 37.49 -2.90
CA CYS A 581 -8.25 36.32 -2.16
C CYS A 581 -7.35 36.12 -0.94
N THR A 582 -7.93 36.09 0.24
CA THR A 582 -7.22 35.95 1.53
C THR A 582 -7.22 34.50 2.02
N SER A 583 -8.19 33.70 1.60
CA SER A 583 -8.29 32.27 1.89
C SER A 583 -9.20 31.60 0.87
N VAL A 584 -8.85 30.42 0.40
CA VAL A 584 -9.67 29.62 -0.55
C VAL A 584 -10.63 28.69 0.19
N PHE A 585 -10.20 28.19 1.34
CA PHE A 585 -10.96 27.23 2.15
C PHE A 585 -11.28 27.84 3.53
N ASP A 586 -12.40 27.43 4.10
CA ASP A 586 -12.77 27.76 5.47
C ASP A 586 -12.03 26.85 6.49
N ASN A 587 -12.24 27.09 7.78
CA ASN A 587 -11.62 26.34 8.87
C ASN A 587 -11.99 24.84 8.89
N ALA A 588 -13.04 24.44 8.18
CA ALA A 588 -13.46 23.05 8.02
C ALA A 588 -12.88 22.42 6.73
N GLY A 589 -12.02 23.14 5.98
CA GLY A 589 -11.45 22.67 4.72
C GLY A 589 -12.42 22.66 3.54
N LYS A 590 -13.58 23.33 3.67
CA LYS A 590 -14.56 23.43 2.60
C LYS A 590 -14.26 24.66 1.73
N PHE A 591 -14.38 24.52 0.40
CA PHE A 591 -14.22 25.63 -0.55
C PHE A 591 -15.20 26.76 -0.23
N ASN A 592 -14.67 27.88 0.27
CA ASN A 592 -15.40 29.06 0.69
C ASN A 592 -14.48 30.30 0.64
N PRO A 593 -14.16 30.83 -0.55
CA PRO A 593 -13.14 31.86 -0.70
C PRO A 593 -13.54 33.18 -0.01
N SER A 594 -12.57 33.73 0.70
CA SER A 594 -12.68 35.04 1.37
C SER A 594 -11.86 36.11 0.64
N PHE A 595 -12.35 37.33 0.60
CA PHE A 595 -11.75 38.41 -0.17
C PHE A 595 -11.52 39.69 0.65
N ASN A 596 -10.43 40.39 0.34
CA ASN A 596 -10.17 41.75 0.82
C ASN A 596 -10.76 42.76 -0.19
N ALA A 597 -11.93 43.35 0.14
CA ALA A 597 -12.64 44.26 -0.74
C ALA A 597 -11.86 45.57 -1.06
N ASN A 598 -10.88 45.94 -0.23
CA ASN A 598 -10.09 47.18 -0.38
C ASN A 598 -8.88 47.01 -1.31
N VAL A 599 -8.54 45.78 -1.66
CA VAL A 599 -7.38 45.50 -2.52
C VAL A 599 -7.87 44.90 -3.83
N CYS A 600 -7.84 45.71 -4.87
CA CYS A 600 -8.32 45.37 -6.19
C CYS A 600 -7.18 45.51 -7.22
N LYS A 601 -7.29 44.76 -8.31
CA LYS A 601 -6.38 44.78 -9.45
C LYS A 601 -7.18 44.56 -10.72
N THR A 602 -6.91 45.34 -11.76
CA THR A 602 -7.51 45.16 -13.10
C THR A 602 -6.46 44.58 -14.03
N LEU A 603 -6.81 43.56 -14.81
CA LEU A 603 -5.99 42.96 -15.85
C LEU A 603 -6.72 43.05 -17.19
N ASP A 604 -6.03 43.55 -18.18
CA ASP A 604 -6.52 43.67 -19.55
C ASP A 604 -6.02 42.54 -20.42
N ALA A 605 -6.87 42.08 -21.33
CA ALA A 605 -6.55 41.06 -22.30
C ALA A 605 -7.36 41.18 -23.60
N ASP A 606 -6.79 40.70 -24.68
CA ASP A 606 -7.53 40.54 -25.94
C ASP A 606 -8.48 39.34 -25.92
N ILE A 607 -8.10 38.31 -25.16
CA ILE A 607 -8.87 37.04 -25.04
C ILE A 607 -8.82 36.57 -23.58
N VAL A 608 -9.97 36.19 -23.05
CA VAL A 608 -10.10 35.61 -21.70
C VAL A 608 -10.51 34.16 -21.83
N ILE A 609 -9.79 33.29 -21.11
CA ILE A 609 -10.05 31.85 -21.05
C ILE A 609 -10.40 31.46 -19.63
N ILE A 610 -11.57 30.84 -19.42
CA ILE A 610 -12.06 30.44 -18.08
C ILE A 610 -11.87 28.94 -17.88
N THR A 611 -11.22 28.57 -16.78
CA THR A 611 -10.78 27.18 -16.46
C THR A 611 -11.05 26.82 -15.00
N ILE A 612 -12.24 27.09 -14.49
CA ILE A 612 -12.61 26.96 -13.05
C ILE A 612 -13.26 25.62 -12.69
N GLY A 613 -13.05 24.60 -13.48
CA GLY A 613 -13.53 23.26 -13.25
C GLY A 613 -14.64 22.82 -14.22
N GLN A 614 -15.04 21.56 -14.05
CA GLN A 614 -15.94 20.85 -14.96
C GLN A 614 -17.01 20.09 -14.16
N ALA A 615 -18.08 19.68 -14.83
CA ALA A 615 -19.16 18.86 -14.27
C ALA A 615 -19.67 17.84 -15.32
N PRO A 616 -20.23 16.72 -14.88
CA PRO A 616 -20.96 15.81 -15.77
C PRO A 616 -22.16 16.50 -16.39
N ASN A 617 -22.46 16.16 -17.64
CA ASN A 617 -23.72 16.60 -18.26
C ASN A 617 -24.84 15.63 -17.84
N THR A 618 -25.48 15.90 -16.71
CA THR A 618 -26.54 15.06 -16.15
C THR A 618 -27.92 15.32 -16.76
N GLU A 619 -28.07 16.35 -17.58
CA GLU A 619 -29.31 16.55 -18.38
C GLU A 619 -29.60 15.31 -19.27
N GLU A 620 -28.57 14.64 -19.78
CA GLU A 620 -28.67 13.44 -20.58
C GLU A 620 -29.20 12.21 -19.82
N LEU A 621 -29.18 12.26 -18.48
CA LEU A 621 -29.69 11.21 -17.58
C LEU A 621 -31.16 11.38 -17.24
N LYS A 622 -31.77 12.54 -17.54
CA LYS A 622 -33.16 12.83 -17.30
C LYS A 622 -34.01 12.22 -18.43
N ASP A 623 -34.67 11.12 -18.15
CA ASP A 623 -35.68 10.56 -19.05
C ASP A 623 -37.06 10.79 -18.41
N GLU A 624 -37.86 11.68 -19.00
CA GLU A 624 -39.20 12.03 -18.49
C GLU A 624 -40.18 10.84 -18.51
N LYS A 625 -39.81 9.73 -19.17
CA LYS A 625 -40.65 8.54 -19.34
C LYS A 625 -40.33 7.40 -18.40
N THR A 626 -39.23 7.53 -17.58
CA THR A 626 -38.84 6.47 -16.64
C THR A 626 -39.48 6.67 -15.27
N GLU A 627 -39.99 5.61 -14.65
CA GLU A 627 -40.58 5.61 -13.31
C GLU A 627 -39.53 5.89 -12.23
N LYS A 628 -38.26 5.60 -12.49
CA LYS A 628 -37.13 5.83 -11.56
C LYS A 628 -36.03 6.62 -12.23
N GLN A 629 -35.81 7.82 -11.77
CA GLN A 629 -34.67 8.64 -12.20
C GLN A 629 -33.39 8.24 -11.46
N ILE A 630 -32.23 8.42 -12.11
CA ILE A 630 -30.91 8.23 -11.48
C ILE A 630 -30.72 9.27 -10.39
N ALA A 631 -30.37 8.82 -9.18
CA ALA A 631 -30.07 9.69 -8.07
C ALA A 631 -28.72 10.41 -8.27
N LEU A 632 -28.71 11.70 -8.02
CA LEU A 632 -27.52 12.56 -8.12
C LEU A 632 -27.07 13.04 -6.74
N ASN A 633 -25.79 13.25 -6.59
CA ASN A 633 -25.18 13.95 -5.47
C ASN A 633 -25.39 15.48 -5.60
N GLN A 634 -25.14 16.24 -4.53
CA GLN A 634 -25.24 17.71 -4.53
C GLN A 634 -24.32 18.40 -5.55
N ASN A 635 -23.19 17.77 -5.88
CA ASN A 635 -22.24 18.27 -6.88
C ASN A 635 -22.60 17.89 -8.34
N GLY A 636 -23.75 17.24 -8.56
CA GLY A 636 -24.24 16.82 -9.87
C GLY A 636 -23.66 15.48 -10.37
N THR A 637 -22.84 14.76 -9.60
CA THR A 637 -22.38 13.41 -10.00
C THR A 637 -23.43 12.36 -9.69
N VAL A 638 -23.38 11.22 -10.37
CA VAL A 638 -24.28 10.07 -10.13
C VAL A 638 -23.98 9.47 -8.76
N LYS A 639 -25.03 9.27 -7.95
CA LYS A 639 -24.89 8.64 -6.65
C LYS A 639 -24.75 7.13 -6.81
N THR A 640 -23.69 6.56 -6.26
CA THR A 640 -23.36 5.13 -6.30
C THR A 640 -23.08 4.56 -4.91
N ASP A 641 -23.23 3.26 -4.76
CA ASP A 641 -22.66 2.53 -3.64
C ASP A 641 -21.12 2.51 -3.74
N GLU A 642 -20.42 2.82 -2.66
CA GLU A 642 -18.96 2.97 -2.66
C GLU A 642 -18.22 1.67 -3.00
N ASN A 643 -18.78 0.50 -2.69
CA ASN A 643 -18.13 -0.79 -2.90
C ASN A 643 -18.42 -1.38 -4.28
N SER A 644 -19.67 -1.37 -4.69
CA SER A 644 -20.15 -2.01 -5.92
C SER A 644 -20.27 -1.08 -7.11
N LEU A 645 -20.22 0.25 -6.92
CA LEU A 645 -20.51 1.25 -7.96
C LEU A 645 -21.92 1.16 -8.55
N LEU A 646 -22.85 0.43 -7.91
CA LEU A 646 -24.23 0.31 -8.32
C LEU A 646 -24.99 1.61 -8.02
N THR A 647 -25.86 2.04 -8.94
CA THR A 647 -26.75 3.19 -8.74
C THR A 647 -28.02 2.77 -7.99
N ASN A 648 -28.95 3.71 -7.83
CA ASN A 648 -30.29 3.41 -7.31
C ASN A 648 -31.17 2.61 -8.30
N ILE A 649 -30.71 2.40 -9.53
CA ILE A 649 -31.40 1.60 -10.56
C ILE A 649 -30.68 0.25 -10.68
N GLU A 650 -31.43 -0.83 -10.52
CA GLU A 650 -30.91 -2.18 -10.66
C GLU A 650 -30.23 -2.40 -12.00
N ASN A 651 -29.08 -3.08 -12.00
CA ASN A 651 -28.19 -3.38 -13.13
C ASN A 651 -27.57 -2.16 -13.82
N VAL A 652 -27.67 -0.96 -13.23
CA VAL A 652 -27.02 0.26 -13.73
C VAL A 652 -25.92 0.68 -12.79
N PHE A 653 -24.71 0.75 -13.29
CA PHE A 653 -23.48 1.15 -12.58
C PHE A 653 -23.00 2.50 -13.08
N ALA A 654 -22.21 3.23 -12.28
CA ALA A 654 -21.53 4.43 -12.74
C ALA A 654 -20.10 4.50 -12.20
N CYS A 655 -19.18 5.02 -13.00
CA CYS A 655 -17.77 5.12 -12.64
C CYS A 655 -17.08 6.34 -13.30
N GLY A 656 -15.84 6.61 -12.83
CA GLY A 656 -15.07 7.77 -13.27
C GLY A 656 -15.75 9.08 -12.87
N GLU A 657 -15.47 10.16 -13.62
CA GLU A 657 -15.96 11.50 -13.30
C GLU A 657 -17.49 11.65 -13.38
N ALA A 658 -18.18 10.65 -13.90
CA ALA A 658 -19.65 10.60 -13.85
C ALA A 658 -20.16 10.34 -12.43
N ALA A 659 -19.45 9.57 -11.61
CA ALA A 659 -19.82 9.17 -10.26
C ALA A 659 -19.00 9.89 -9.17
N HIS A 660 -17.75 10.20 -9.45
CA HIS A 660 -16.83 10.82 -8.51
C HIS A 660 -16.49 12.26 -8.93
N ASN A 661 -15.83 13.03 -8.06
CA ASN A 661 -15.30 14.33 -8.44
C ASN A 661 -14.24 14.18 -9.56
N PRO A 662 -13.94 15.26 -10.31
CA PRO A 662 -12.91 15.23 -11.34
C PRO A 662 -11.65 14.55 -10.86
N ALA A 663 -11.25 13.49 -11.58
CA ALA A 663 -10.19 12.57 -11.23
C ALA A 663 -9.13 12.56 -12.33
N SER A 664 -8.00 11.94 -12.03
CA SER A 664 -6.97 11.70 -13.02
C SER A 664 -7.30 10.49 -13.91
N ILE A 665 -6.55 10.35 -15.01
CA ILE A 665 -6.69 9.19 -15.91
C ILE A 665 -6.45 7.87 -15.16
N ILE A 666 -5.46 7.80 -14.27
CA ILE A 666 -5.16 6.57 -13.52
C ILE A 666 -6.25 6.22 -12.51
N GLU A 667 -6.89 7.20 -11.90
CA GLU A 667 -8.06 6.99 -11.03
C GLU A 667 -9.27 6.55 -11.85
N SER A 668 -9.52 7.16 -13.00
CA SER A 668 -10.58 6.71 -13.94
C SER A 668 -10.35 5.26 -14.40
N ILE A 669 -9.11 4.85 -14.64
CA ILE A 669 -8.76 3.46 -14.96
C ILE A 669 -9.04 2.54 -13.75
N ALA A 670 -8.70 2.96 -12.53
CA ALA A 670 -8.99 2.20 -11.32
C ALA A 670 -10.50 2.00 -11.12
N ASP A 671 -11.29 3.04 -11.33
CA ASP A 671 -12.75 2.97 -11.29
C ASP A 671 -13.31 2.04 -12.37
N GLY A 672 -12.79 2.11 -13.59
CA GLY A 672 -13.17 1.22 -14.68
C GLY A 672 -12.86 -0.26 -14.37
N ARG A 673 -11.74 -0.54 -13.69
CA ARG A 673 -11.41 -1.88 -13.19
C ARG A 673 -12.38 -2.35 -12.13
N LYS A 674 -12.66 -1.49 -11.14
CA LYS A 674 -13.62 -1.76 -10.07
C LYS A 674 -15.04 -2.01 -10.63
N ALA A 675 -15.44 -1.23 -11.64
CA ALA A 675 -16.71 -1.44 -12.33
C ALA A 675 -16.75 -2.81 -13.04
N ALA A 676 -15.66 -3.21 -13.70
CA ALA A 676 -15.57 -4.53 -14.33
C ALA A 676 -15.67 -5.67 -13.31
N GLU A 677 -14.98 -5.58 -12.17
CA GLU A 677 -15.08 -6.54 -11.07
C GLU A 677 -16.51 -6.64 -10.51
N SER A 678 -17.16 -5.49 -10.30
CA SER A 678 -18.53 -5.40 -9.76
C SER A 678 -19.57 -5.95 -10.73
N ILE A 679 -19.45 -5.62 -12.02
CA ILE A 679 -20.33 -6.13 -13.07
C ILE A 679 -20.14 -7.64 -13.24
N ASP A 680 -18.91 -8.14 -13.25
CA ASP A 680 -18.64 -9.58 -13.33
C ASP A 680 -19.31 -10.34 -12.16
N LYS A 681 -19.19 -9.85 -10.92
CA LYS A 681 -19.87 -10.41 -9.75
C LYS A 681 -21.39 -10.36 -9.88
N PHE A 682 -21.94 -9.23 -10.33
CA PHE A 682 -23.37 -9.07 -10.53
C PHE A 682 -23.92 -10.06 -11.57
N LEU A 683 -23.16 -10.37 -12.60
CA LEU A 683 -23.51 -11.31 -13.65
C LEU A 683 -23.16 -12.78 -13.30
N GLY A 684 -22.78 -13.06 -12.03
CA GLY A 684 -22.50 -14.40 -11.50
C GLY A 684 -21.06 -14.88 -11.67
N GLY A 685 -20.11 -13.98 -11.99
CA GLY A 685 -18.68 -14.26 -12.02
C GLY A 685 -18.01 -14.15 -10.65
N ASP A 686 -16.72 -14.43 -10.60
CA ASP A 686 -15.89 -14.40 -9.37
C ASP A 686 -15.34 -13.02 -9.02
N GLY A 687 -15.44 -12.05 -9.92
CA GLY A 687 -14.87 -10.71 -9.79
C GLY A 687 -13.35 -10.64 -9.98
N VAL A 688 -12.70 -11.73 -10.38
CA VAL A 688 -11.25 -11.76 -10.61
C VAL A 688 -10.94 -11.37 -12.06
N ILE A 689 -10.52 -10.14 -12.27
CA ILE A 689 -10.20 -9.62 -13.63
C ILE A 689 -8.72 -9.74 -14.00
N ASP A 690 -7.84 -9.91 -13.01
CA ASP A 690 -6.41 -10.08 -13.24
C ASP A 690 -6.07 -11.54 -13.57
N LYS A 691 -5.37 -11.76 -14.67
CA LYS A 691 -4.81 -13.09 -15.01
C LYS A 691 -3.45 -13.27 -14.33
N PRO A 692 -3.06 -14.50 -13.94
CA PRO A 692 -1.70 -14.75 -13.47
C PRO A 692 -0.66 -14.33 -14.51
N LEU A 693 0.38 -13.62 -14.06
CA LEU A 693 1.53 -13.24 -14.89
C LEU A 693 2.69 -14.19 -14.64
N ASP A 694 3.29 -14.71 -15.70
CA ASP A 694 4.55 -15.44 -15.61
C ASP A 694 5.73 -14.45 -15.64
N ILE A 695 6.18 -14.08 -14.43
CA ILE A 695 7.28 -13.14 -14.26
C ILE A 695 8.49 -13.89 -13.71
N PRO A 696 9.70 -13.65 -14.25
CA PRO A 696 10.92 -14.23 -13.70
C PRO A 696 11.08 -13.91 -12.21
N LYS A 697 11.39 -14.95 -11.41
CA LYS A 697 11.66 -14.76 -9.98
C LYS A 697 12.81 -13.75 -9.80
N ALA A 698 12.60 -12.81 -8.89
CA ALA A 698 13.62 -11.84 -8.56
C ALA A 698 14.82 -12.51 -7.89
N ASN A 699 16.03 -12.10 -8.27
CA ASN A 699 17.21 -12.43 -7.50
C ASN A 699 17.20 -11.61 -6.20
N PRO A 700 17.14 -12.23 -5.01
CA PRO A 700 17.13 -11.50 -3.74
C PRO A 700 18.50 -10.92 -3.37
N TYR A 701 19.56 -11.30 -4.09
CA TYR A 701 20.94 -10.90 -3.83
C TYR A 701 21.25 -9.56 -4.51
N PHE A 702 21.50 -8.49 -3.71
CA PHE A 702 21.71 -7.14 -4.24
C PHE A 702 23.17 -6.82 -4.52
N GLY A 703 24.09 -7.39 -3.75
CA GLY A 703 25.48 -6.98 -3.72
C GLY A 703 25.71 -5.65 -3.02
N ARG A 704 26.97 -5.40 -2.62
CA ARG A 704 27.41 -4.17 -1.94
C ARG A 704 27.66 -3.06 -2.95
N ASP A 705 27.26 -1.84 -2.61
CA ASP A 705 27.51 -0.65 -3.42
C ASP A 705 27.57 0.60 -2.50
N GLU A 706 28.78 1.06 -2.22
CA GLU A 706 29.04 2.16 -1.27
C GLU A 706 28.49 3.52 -1.76
N LYS A 707 28.23 3.66 -3.05
CA LYS A 707 27.71 4.90 -3.63
C LYS A 707 26.17 4.90 -3.76
N PHE A 708 25.51 3.79 -3.42
CA PHE A 708 24.09 3.59 -3.66
C PHE A 708 23.20 4.73 -3.12
N SER A 709 23.45 5.18 -1.90
CA SER A 709 22.69 6.27 -1.25
C SER A 709 22.88 7.62 -1.95
N ARG A 710 24.01 7.82 -2.66
CA ARG A 710 24.43 9.07 -3.29
C ARG A 710 23.98 9.21 -4.74
N TYR A 711 23.43 8.16 -5.36
CA TYR A 711 22.95 8.24 -6.73
C TYR A 711 21.79 9.23 -6.84
N LYS A 712 21.95 10.23 -7.69
CA LYS A 712 20.95 11.26 -7.97
C LYS A 712 19.88 10.71 -8.93
N ARG A 713 18.70 11.32 -8.88
CA ARG A 713 17.61 11.06 -9.81
C ARG A 713 18.05 11.45 -11.23
N VAL A 714 17.70 10.60 -12.20
CA VAL A 714 17.90 10.92 -13.62
C VAL A 714 16.76 11.86 -14.05
N ALA A 715 17.14 13.06 -14.47
CA ALA A 715 16.17 14.02 -15.00
C ALA A 715 15.58 13.56 -16.32
N MET A 716 14.27 13.80 -16.50
CA MET A 716 13.58 13.57 -17.76
C MET A 716 14.14 14.55 -18.81
N PRO A 717 14.67 14.05 -19.96
CA PRO A 717 15.10 14.93 -21.03
C PRO A 717 13.92 15.65 -21.68
N CYS A 718 14.06 16.96 -21.89
CA CYS A 718 13.03 17.82 -22.49
C CYS A 718 13.60 18.59 -23.66
N LEU A 719 12.71 18.96 -24.61
CA LEU A 719 13.04 19.91 -25.66
C LEU A 719 13.51 21.25 -25.07
N ALA A 720 14.48 21.91 -25.70
CA ALA A 720 14.88 23.24 -25.31
C ALA A 720 13.73 24.25 -25.50
N LEU A 721 13.67 25.32 -24.69
CA LEU A 721 12.57 26.28 -24.70
C LEU A 721 12.28 26.85 -26.08
N LYS A 722 13.32 27.18 -26.84
CA LYS A 722 13.19 27.69 -28.25
C LYS A 722 12.55 26.66 -29.18
N GLU A 723 12.73 25.38 -28.94
CA GLU A 723 12.16 24.29 -29.75
C GLU A 723 10.68 24.04 -29.45
N ARG A 724 10.14 24.65 -28.40
CA ARG A 724 8.73 24.54 -27.99
C ARG A 724 7.86 25.66 -28.59
N GLU A 725 8.47 26.71 -29.12
CA GLU A 725 7.75 27.89 -29.65
C GLU A 725 6.97 27.55 -30.92
N ASN A 726 5.73 28.06 -31.02
CA ASN A 726 4.86 27.97 -32.21
C ASN A 726 4.63 26.55 -32.76
N ASN A 727 4.72 25.53 -31.91
CA ASN A 727 4.44 24.14 -32.28
C ASN A 727 3.92 23.32 -31.10
N PHE A 728 3.43 22.13 -31.40
CA PHE A 728 2.90 21.18 -30.43
C PHE A 728 3.75 19.91 -30.32
N ASN A 729 5.05 19.99 -30.55
CA ASN A 729 5.97 18.88 -30.42
C ASN A 729 6.00 18.41 -28.96
N THR A 730 6.15 17.10 -28.75
CA THR A 730 6.21 16.48 -27.43
C THR A 730 7.38 17.05 -26.64
N VAL A 731 7.11 17.67 -25.49
CA VAL A 731 8.11 18.38 -24.68
C VAL A 731 9.11 17.42 -24.06
N GLU A 732 8.64 16.38 -23.39
CA GLU A 732 9.48 15.35 -22.81
C GLU A 732 9.91 14.33 -23.88
N THR A 733 11.23 14.10 -24.03
CA THR A 733 11.76 13.21 -25.07
C THR A 733 11.97 11.76 -24.63
N GLY A 734 11.84 11.49 -23.31
CA GLY A 734 11.99 10.15 -22.74
C GLY A 734 13.45 9.77 -22.41
N LEU A 735 13.61 8.72 -21.62
CA LEU A 735 14.92 8.19 -21.25
C LEU A 735 15.52 7.31 -22.35
N ASN A 736 16.85 7.34 -22.52
CA ASN A 736 17.57 6.33 -23.27
C ASN A 736 17.91 5.12 -22.40
N ASP A 737 18.41 4.04 -23.02
CA ASP A 737 18.73 2.77 -22.36
C ASP A 737 19.68 2.90 -21.15
N LYS A 738 20.72 3.74 -21.29
CA LYS A 738 21.67 4.00 -20.21
C LYS A 738 21.00 4.71 -19.04
N GLN A 739 20.29 5.78 -19.32
CA GLN A 739 19.56 6.57 -18.32
C GLN A 739 18.50 5.73 -17.59
N ALA A 740 17.75 4.90 -18.34
CA ALA A 740 16.72 4.03 -17.76
C ALA A 740 17.33 2.97 -16.83
N LYS A 741 18.45 2.34 -17.20
CA LYS A 741 19.14 1.38 -16.35
C LYS A 741 19.77 2.02 -15.11
N GLU A 742 20.34 3.22 -15.25
CA GLU A 742 20.88 4.00 -14.14
C GLU A 742 19.77 4.35 -13.12
N GLU A 743 18.65 4.87 -13.60
CA GLU A 743 17.52 5.23 -12.75
C GLU A 743 16.89 3.99 -12.10
N ALA A 744 16.68 2.90 -12.85
CA ALA A 744 16.19 1.64 -12.35
C ALA A 744 17.11 1.03 -11.26
N GLY A 745 18.43 1.26 -11.39
CA GLY A 745 19.42 0.83 -10.41
C GLY A 745 19.30 1.48 -9.04
N ARG A 746 18.62 2.61 -8.92
CA ARG A 746 18.39 3.34 -7.67
C ARG A 746 17.26 2.75 -6.83
N CYS A 747 16.40 1.89 -7.40
CA CYS A 747 15.22 1.33 -6.72
C CYS A 747 15.62 0.47 -5.52
N LEU A 748 14.93 0.66 -4.38
CA LEU A 748 15.13 -0.11 -3.14
C LEU A 748 14.60 -1.55 -3.24
N GLN A 749 13.76 -1.85 -4.23
CA GLN A 749 13.09 -3.12 -4.42
C GLN A 749 12.38 -3.60 -3.13
N CYS A 750 11.54 -2.73 -2.58
CA CYS A 750 10.86 -2.92 -1.30
C CYS A 750 10.00 -4.18 -1.25
N ASP A 751 9.50 -4.66 -2.41
CA ASP A 751 8.71 -5.88 -2.59
C ASP A 751 9.48 -7.14 -2.16
N LEU A 752 10.80 -7.18 -2.34
CA LEU A 752 11.63 -8.33 -1.97
C LEU A 752 11.72 -8.60 -0.46
N ARG A 753 11.31 -7.63 0.35
CA ARG A 753 11.15 -7.83 1.79
C ARG A 753 9.93 -8.71 2.11
N LEU A 754 8.88 -8.65 1.30
CA LEU A 754 7.68 -9.48 1.44
C LEU A 754 7.96 -10.98 1.20
N ASN A 755 9.06 -11.30 0.52
CA ASN A 755 9.49 -12.67 0.24
C ASN A 755 10.26 -13.31 1.40
N ILE A 756 10.56 -12.57 2.47
CA ILE A 756 11.18 -13.11 3.67
C ILE A 756 10.13 -13.91 4.43
N SER A 757 10.44 -15.16 4.68
CA SER A 757 9.52 -16.10 5.33
C SER A 757 9.13 -15.63 6.74
N PRO A 758 7.89 -15.78 7.14
CA PRO A 758 7.49 -15.51 8.51
C PRO A 758 8.14 -16.55 9.45
N VAL A 759 8.41 -16.15 10.67
CA VAL A 759 8.85 -17.08 11.72
C VAL A 759 7.67 -17.92 12.20
N ILE A 760 7.96 -19.18 12.56
CA ILE A 760 6.99 -20.07 13.20
C ILE A 760 6.99 -19.73 14.69
N PHE A 761 5.85 -19.26 15.19
CA PHE A 761 5.69 -19.00 16.62
C PHE A 761 5.39 -20.27 17.40
N PRO A 762 5.72 -20.30 18.72
CA PRO A 762 5.27 -21.39 19.57
C PRO A 762 3.75 -21.54 19.51
N PRO A 763 3.22 -22.76 19.63
CA PRO A 763 1.80 -22.96 19.83
C PRO A 763 1.36 -22.12 21.04
N GLU A 764 0.21 -21.48 20.95
CA GLU A 764 -0.36 -20.80 22.11
C GLU A 764 -0.52 -21.85 23.21
N VAL A 765 0.19 -21.64 24.31
CA VAL A 765 -0.02 -22.44 25.51
C VAL A 765 -1.45 -22.12 25.92
N SER A 766 -2.37 -23.07 25.71
CA SER A 766 -3.73 -22.93 26.21
C SER A 766 -3.57 -22.67 27.71
N LYS A 767 -4.03 -21.50 28.16
CA LYS A 767 -4.17 -21.25 29.59
C LYS A 767 -5.01 -22.43 30.09
N THR A 768 -4.45 -23.25 30.97
CA THR A 768 -5.20 -24.32 31.63
C THR A 768 -6.39 -23.65 32.30
N GLY A 769 -7.59 -23.74 31.71
CA GLY A 769 -8.78 -23.06 32.21
C GLY A 769 -9.73 -22.46 31.15
N GLN A 770 -9.42 -22.56 29.83
CA GLN A 770 -10.39 -22.23 28.80
C GLN A 770 -10.97 -23.50 28.19
N THR A 771 -12.29 -23.57 28.07
CA THR A 771 -12.95 -24.55 27.21
C THR A 771 -13.17 -23.92 25.82
N LYS A 772 -12.68 -24.57 24.76
CA LYS A 772 -12.98 -24.19 23.38
C LYS A 772 -14.32 -24.77 22.89
N GLU A 773 -14.93 -25.67 23.64
CA GLU A 773 -16.20 -26.33 23.34
C GLU A 773 -17.26 -25.89 24.34
N ASP A 774 -18.47 -25.67 23.87
CA ASP A 774 -19.61 -25.39 24.70
C ASP A 774 -19.95 -26.65 25.51
N LEU A 775 -19.80 -26.62 26.82
CA LEU A 775 -20.17 -27.69 27.73
C LEU A 775 -21.67 -27.65 27.97
N ALA A 776 -22.31 -28.81 28.12
CA ALA A 776 -23.70 -28.87 28.53
C ALA A 776 -23.87 -28.29 29.95
N PHE A 777 -24.85 -27.42 30.13
CA PHE A 777 -25.09 -26.75 31.45
C PHE A 777 -25.77 -27.71 32.39
N THR A 778 -24.98 -28.59 33.00
CA THR A 778 -25.38 -29.60 33.98
C THR A 778 -24.50 -29.54 35.20
N GLU A 779 -25.04 -29.96 36.36
CA GLU A 779 -24.28 -29.98 37.63
C GLU A 779 -23.01 -30.84 37.53
N GLU A 780 -23.06 -31.93 36.77
CA GLU A 780 -21.89 -32.80 36.54
C GLU A 780 -20.75 -32.05 35.81
N HIS A 781 -21.03 -31.35 34.73
CA HIS A 781 -20.01 -30.57 34.00
C HIS A 781 -19.55 -29.35 34.80
N ILE A 782 -20.44 -28.71 35.53
CA ILE A 782 -20.07 -27.57 36.38
C ILE A 782 -19.09 -28.01 37.48
N ARG A 783 -19.30 -29.16 38.11
CA ARG A 783 -18.39 -29.71 39.13
C ARG A 783 -17.01 -30.08 38.60
N GLN A 784 -16.84 -30.18 37.29
CA GLN A 784 -15.53 -30.40 36.64
C GLN A 784 -14.84 -29.08 36.29
N THR A 785 -15.48 -27.92 36.43
CA THR A 785 -14.84 -26.61 36.20
C THR A 785 -13.90 -26.25 37.36
N PRO A 786 -12.85 -25.42 37.09
CA PRO A 786 -11.93 -25.02 38.15
C PRO A 786 -12.59 -24.11 39.17
N ASP A 787 -12.26 -24.30 40.45
CA ASP A 787 -12.59 -23.44 41.60
C ASP A 787 -11.71 -22.20 41.66
N LYS A 788 -11.65 -21.44 40.53
CA LYS A 788 -10.76 -20.29 40.33
C LYS A 788 -11.54 -19.07 39.82
N GLU A 789 -10.94 -17.92 40.00
CA GLU A 789 -11.42 -16.67 39.41
C GLU A 789 -11.37 -16.68 37.87
N GLY A 790 -12.41 -16.09 37.27
CA GLY A 790 -12.54 -16.01 35.80
C GLY A 790 -13.89 -15.55 35.36
N VAL A 791 -14.17 -15.69 34.07
CA VAL A 791 -15.45 -15.33 33.42
C VAL A 791 -16.08 -16.57 32.82
N TYR A 792 -17.39 -16.67 32.96
CA TYR A 792 -18.18 -17.68 32.24
C TYR A 792 -19.26 -17.03 31.37
N ILE A 793 -19.67 -17.75 30.33
CA ILE A 793 -20.71 -17.34 29.38
C ILE A 793 -21.76 -18.46 29.32
N LEU A 794 -23.01 -18.09 29.59
CA LEU A 794 -24.15 -19.00 29.42
C LEU A 794 -24.78 -18.81 28.05
N LEU A 795 -25.16 -19.93 27.44
CA LEU A 795 -25.76 -19.99 26.11
C LEU A 795 -27.10 -20.70 26.16
N ASN A 796 -28.07 -20.26 25.32
CA ASN A 796 -29.34 -20.94 25.12
C ASN A 796 -29.20 -22.17 24.20
N GLU A 797 -30.30 -22.83 23.88
CA GLU A 797 -30.32 -24.00 22.99
C GLU A 797 -29.89 -23.71 21.56
N ASN A 798 -29.98 -22.45 21.10
CA ASN A 798 -29.50 -21.99 19.81
C ASN A 798 -28.03 -21.53 19.85
N LYS A 799 -27.33 -21.73 20.98
CA LYS A 799 -25.97 -21.24 21.26
C LYS A 799 -25.82 -19.73 21.24
N GLU A 800 -26.89 -19.00 21.49
CA GLU A 800 -26.82 -17.55 21.62
C GLU A 800 -26.45 -17.18 23.07
N THR A 801 -25.62 -16.20 23.25
CA THR A 801 -25.18 -15.71 24.59
C THR A 801 -26.33 -15.08 25.33
N ILE A 802 -26.63 -15.60 26.52
CA ILE A 802 -27.66 -15.08 27.44
C ILE A 802 -27.09 -14.39 28.65
N LEU A 803 -25.89 -14.75 29.10
CA LEU A 803 -25.21 -14.13 30.24
C LEU A 803 -23.70 -14.16 30.02
N ILE A 804 -23.03 -13.09 30.39
CA ILE A 804 -21.57 -12.99 30.55
C ILE A 804 -21.34 -12.54 31.98
N LYS A 805 -20.61 -13.32 32.80
CA LYS A 805 -20.40 -12.98 34.21
C LYS A 805 -19.00 -13.34 34.69
N GLY A 806 -18.37 -12.40 35.36
CA GLY A 806 -17.12 -12.61 36.10
C GLY A 806 -17.38 -13.18 37.47
N ALA A 807 -16.51 -14.06 37.97
CA ALA A 807 -16.64 -14.72 39.27
C ALA A 807 -15.28 -14.93 39.95
N ILE A 808 -15.22 -14.78 41.26
CA ILE A 808 -14.06 -15.14 42.08
C ILE A 808 -13.85 -16.66 42.10
N ASN A 809 -14.96 -17.40 42.01
CA ASN A 809 -14.98 -18.85 41.86
C ASN A 809 -15.99 -19.22 40.79
N ILE A 810 -15.49 -19.61 39.60
CA ILE A 810 -16.32 -19.96 38.43
C ILE A 810 -17.28 -21.10 38.76
N GLN A 811 -16.81 -22.14 39.45
CA GLN A 811 -17.60 -23.32 39.76
C GLN A 811 -18.77 -22.98 40.69
N GLU A 812 -18.52 -22.24 41.73
CA GLU A 812 -19.55 -21.82 42.70
C GLU A 812 -20.59 -20.91 42.05
N SER A 813 -20.15 -19.90 41.29
CA SER A 813 -21.03 -18.97 40.62
C SER A 813 -21.86 -19.65 39.48
N LEU A 814 -21.34 -20.66 38.79
CA LEU A 814 -22.10 -21.47 37.84
C LEU A 814 -23.16 -22.34 38.56
N LEU A 815 -22.86 -22.88 39.75
CA LEU A 815 -23.82 -23.62 40.56
C LEU A 815 -24.99 -22.74 41.02
N GLU A 816 -24.75 -21.48 41.36
CA GLU A 816 -25.80 -20.51 41.67
C GLU A 816 -26.76 -20.31 40.50
N GLN A 817 -26.26 -20.42 39.27
CA GLN A 817 -27.02 -20.26 38.02
C GLN A 817 -27.71 -21.56 37.55
N ILE A 818 -27.57 -22.71 38.26
CA ILE A 818 -28.04 -24.02 37.83
C ILE A 818 -29.58 -24.06 37.51
N ASN A 819 -30.33 -23.20 38.19
CA ASN A 819 -31.77 -23.10 38.00
C ASN A 819 -32.19 -22.15 36.83
N ASN A 820 -31.22 -21.58 36.11
CA ASN A 820 -31.50 -20.73 34.97
C ASN A 820 -32.15 -21.54 33.82
N SER A 821 -33.45 -21.43 33.68
CA SER A 821 -34.25 -22.23 32.74
C SER A 821 -33.88 -21.97 31.25
N LYS A 822 -33.22 -20.87 30.93
CA LYS A 822 -32.80 -20.49 29.59
C LYS A 822 -31.44 -21.06 29.20
N ALA A 823 -30.56 -21.39 30.16
CA ALA A 823 -29.22 -21.90 29.91
C ALA A 823 -29.24 -23.37 29.47
N ARG A 824 -28.49 -23.71 28.42
CA ARG A 824 -28.31 -25.08 27.91
C ARG A 824 -26.87 -25.46 27.79
N PHE A 825 -26.01 -24.49 27.51
CA PHE A 825 -24.56 -24.66 27.38
C PHE A 825 -23.84 -23.55 28.13
N PHE A 826 -22.57 -23.79 28.43
CA PHE A 826 -21.67 -22.77 28.94
C PHE A 826 -20.23 -23.03 28.49
N HIS A 827 -19.43 -21.96 28.51
CA HIS A 827 -17.98 -22.04 28.46
C HIS A 827 -17.39 -21.03 29.45
N TYR A 828 -16.14 -21.22 29.80
CA TYR A 828 -15.47 -20.39 30.79
C TYR A 828 -14.01 -20.14 30.46
N GLU A 829 -13.50 -19.06 31.02
CA GLU A 829 -12.07 -18.68 30.96
C GLU A 829 -11.61 -18.25 32.34
N THR A 830 -10.57 -18.93 32.89
CA THR A 830 -9.98 -18.51 34.16
C THR A 830 -9.12 -17.26 33.93
N ASP A 831 -9.39 -16.17 34.65
CA ASP A 831 -8.66 -14.91 34.55
C ASP A 831 -8.67 -14.18 35.91
N PRO A 832 -7.49 -13.89 36.51
CA PRO A 832 -7.42 -13.14 37.76
C PRO A 832 -7.99 -11.71 37.65
N MET A 833 -8.13 -11.20 36.44
CA MET A 833 -8.73 -9.89 36.14
C MET A 833 -10.17 -10.04 35.65
N TYR A 834 -10.91 -10.98 36.22
CA TYR A 834 -12.25 -11.38 35.75
C TYR A 834 -13.24 -10.22 35.59
N THR A 835 -13.22 -9.20 36.43
CA THR A 835 -14.09 -8.02 36.34
C THR A 835 -13.79 -7.18 35.09
N LYS A 836 -12.51 -7.03 34.75
CA LYS A 836 -12.08 -6.35 33.53
C LYS A 836 -12.45 -7.18 32.29
N LYS A 837 -12.20 -8.48 32.33
CA LYS A 837 -12.51 -9.41 31.25
C LYS A 837 -14.01 -9.47 30.97
N GLU A 838 -14.84 -9.48 31.98
CA GLU A 838 -16.29 -9.38 31.89
C GLU A 838 -16.72 -8.13 31.15
N SER A 839 -16.22 -6.94 31.56
CA SER A 839 -16.50 -5.65 30.90
C SER A 839 -16.09 -5.66 29.42
N GLU A 840 -14.90 -6.19 29.10
CA GLU A 840 -14.42 -6.31 27.72
C GLU A 840 -15.32 -7.21 26.87
N LEU A 841 -15.75 -8.33 27.40
CA LEU A 841 -16.63 -9.27 26.69
C LEU A 841 -18.03 -8.69 26.49
N ILE A 842 -18.57 -8.00 27.49
CA ILE A 842 -19.87 -7.31 27.38
C ILE A 842 -19.81 -6.19 26.34
N GLN A 843 -18.76 -5.35 26.35
CA GLN A 843 -18.57 -4.30 25.33
C GLN A 843 -18.41 -4.86 23.93
N ALA A 844 -17.63 -5.93 23.75
CA ALA A 844 -17.48 -6.62 22.48
C ALA A 844 -18.82 -7.20 21.97
N TYR A 845 -19.61 -7.76 22.87
CA TYR A 845 -20.94 -8.27 22.54
C TYR A 845 -21.89 -7.15 22.13
N LEU A 846 -21.93 -6.06 22.88
CA LEU A 846 -22.74 -4.86 22.59
C LEU A 846 -22.35 -4.25 21.23
N ALA A 847 -21.07 -4.11 20.96
CA ALA A 847 -20.57 -3.59 19.66
C ALA A 847 -20.99 -4.47 18.47
N LYS A 848 -21.07 -5.79 18.67
CA LYS A 848 -21.43 -6.76 17.64
C LYS A 848 -22.93 -6.89 17.41
N HIS A 849 -23.73 -6.84 18.48
CA HIS A 849 -25.15 -7.17 18.46
C HIS A 849 -26.09 -5.96 18.72
N GLY A 850 -25.53 -4.79 19.08
CA GLY A 850 -26.31 -3.56 19.34
C GLY A 850 -27.16 -3.59 20.60
N LYS A 851 -27.06 -4.65 21.42
CA LYS A 851 -27.83 -4.85 22.68
C LYS A 851 -27.05 -5.71 23.67
N LEU A 852 -27.37 -5.62 24.94
CA LEU A 852 -26.80 -6.48 25.99
C LEU A 852 -27.33 -7.93 25.89
N PRO A 853 -26.61 -8.95 26.47
CA PRO A 853 -27.14 -10.31 26.61
C PRO A 853 -28.45 -10.32 27.40
N SER A 854 -29.40 -11.18 27.04
CA SER A 854 -30.79 -11.17 27.54
C SER A 854 -30.96 -11.51 29.03
N GLY A 855 -29.89 -11.88 29.73
CA GLY A 855 -29.89 -12.16 31.17
C GLY A 855 -29.18 -11.12 32.03
N GLY A 856 -28.89 -9.94 31.48
CA GLY A 856 -28.18 -8.85 32.16
C GLY A 856 -29.06 -7.83 32.88
N ASP A 857 -30.28 -8.17 33.23
CA ASP A 857 -31.27 -7.23 33.83
C ASP A 857 -30.89 -6.68 35.23
N GLU A 858 -29.76 -7.10 35.81
CA GLU A 858 -29.26 -6.56 37.09
C GLU A 858 -28.32 -5.35 36.91
N LEU A 859 -28.05 -4.87 35.65
CA LEU A 859 -27.09 -3.80 35.39
C LEU A 859 -27.73 -2.43 35.14
N ASP A 860 -29.07 -2.31 35.16
CA ASP A 860 -29.80 -1.03 34.97
C ASP A 860 -29.63 -0.03 36.13
N ASP A 861 -29.05 -0.44 37.27
CA ASP A 861 -28.82 0.42 38.43
C ASP A 861 -27.39 1.02 38.52
N LEU A 862 -26.53 0.81 37.49
CA LEU A 862 -25.12 1.22 37.57
C LEU A 862 -24.65 2.15 36.44
N TYR A 863 -25.56 2.59 35.53
CA TYR A 863 -25.19 3.59 34.50
C TYR A 863 -26.19 4.74 34.44
#